data_d23f0e177252eddcc0779faa70d488bb
#
_entry.id   d23f0e177252eddcc0779faa70d488bb
#
_cell.length_a   1.000
_cell.length_b   1.000
_cell.length_c   1.000
_cell.angle_alpha   90.00
_cell.angle_beta   90.00
_cell.angle_gamma   90.00
#
_symmetry.space_group_name_H-M   'P 1'
#
loop_
_entity.id
_entity.type
_entity.pdbx_description
1 polymer ?
#
loop_
_entity_poly.entity_id
_entity_poly.type
_entity_poly.pdbx_seq_one_letter_code
_entity_poly.pdbx_strand_id
1 'polypeptide(L)'
;GLIVQGNSSVEDDVNTDGSWLVLRDESFSPLFNCPEAGYIGGHDRIDGTKYPWGWETVGFDDSKWYAATGFSPGKTYGAPGYGESDWILTPRDIPMMELTEQRLTAVRRQQGLASLPTFIDGRSPLKIPARTKCTVLLDQGFLTTAYPELKVSGGKGSKIKLTYSEALFDERGKGNRNEIDGRECRGFADEFLPDGADGRLFRPLWFKTYRYIQLDIETGAAPLVVEDLYGIYTGYPFEVRGSFESDDPALEKIWETGWRTARLCAHETYFDCPYYEQLQYAGDTRIQALISLYVSGDDRLVRKAIRMYDLSRSYEGITCSRYPSHIPQYIPPFSLYWIGMIHDYWMHRSDDAFVRSFLPGIRTVLSWFTEKIDPHTGLLKNGLPHWNFTDWATSWERGIAPESDSSGSAITTLQLAAALDDAADLMRRYDRPAEAKEYAAISAGLKKNVYEKCWDASKGLLRDYIGSPTYSQHVNIMGILTDAIPHKDQRAVFERIDSDPSLTQTTFYYKFYLIRALKKVGLADRYTEMLGPWQQMIDIGLTTFAETPEPTRSDCHAWSSSPNYDLLATVCGVEPASPGFATVRIAPHPGRLKQIKGVVPHPQGDITVELQRDGDILSGQVALPGQLTGDFVWNGKTVKLH
;
A
#
# COMPACT_ATOMS: atom_id res chain seq x y z
N GLY A 1 3.13 -2.28 -27.69
CA GLY A 1 3.80 -1.41 -28.64
C GLY A 1 4.82 -0.51 -27.98
N LEU A 2 5.73 0.03 -28.75
CA LEU A 2 6.74 1.01 -28.32
C LEU A 2 6.59 2.26 -29.18
N ILE A 3 6.64 3.44 -28.54
CA ILE A 3 6.74 4.72 -29.20
C ILE A 3 7.92 5.45 -28.56
N VAL A 4 8.91 5.83 -29.39
CA VAL A 4 10.01 6.70 -29.01
C VAL A 4 9.97 7.89 -29.97
N GLN A 5 10.12 9.08 -29.45
CA GLN A 5 10.19 10.31 -30.22
C GLN A 5 11.25 11.23 -29.63
N GLY A 6 12.20 11.62 -30.45
CA GLY A 6 13.20 12.63 -30.10
C GLY A 6 12.56 14.03 -29.98
N ASN A 7 13.19 14.89 -29.21
CA ASN A 7 12.73 16.27 -28.99
C ASN A 7 13.56 17.32 -29.77
N SER A 8 14.48 16.86 -30.60
CA SER A 8 15.35 17.70 -31.44
C SER A 8 15.65 17.02 -32.76
N SER A 9 16.09 17.78 -33.77
CA SER A 9 16.46 17.24 -35.09
C SER A 9 17.67 16.28 -35.04
N VAL A 10 18.48 16.33 -34.00
CA VAL A 10 19.59 15.40 -33.79
C VAL A 10 19.09 14.01 -33.36
N GLU A 11 17.88 13.95 -32.81
CA GLU A 11 17.24 12.75 -32.31
C GLU A 11 16.19 12.18 -33.26
N ASP A 12 16.00 12.76 -34.45
CA ASP A 12 15.02 12.28 -35.42
C ASP A 12 15.27 10.82 -35.84
N ASP A 13 16.52 10.37 -35.86
CA ASP A 13 16.90 9.00 -36.20
C ASP A 13 16.43 7.95 -35.15
N VAL A 14 16.06 8.37 -33.94
CA VAL A 14 15.53 7.46 -32.92
C VAL A 14 14.00 7.42 -32.86
N ASN A 15 13.33 8.18 -33.73
CA ASN A 15 11.86 8.12 -33.83
C ASN A 15 11.42 6.75 -34.31
N THR A 16 10.46 6.14 -33.62
CA THR A 16 9.94 4.84 -34.01
C THR A 16 9.14 4.91 -35.29
N ASP A 17 9.59 4.17 -36.29
CA ASP A 17 8.91 4.00 -37.58
C ASP A 17 9.14 2.60 -38.16
N GLY A 18 8.80 2.39 -39.43
CA GLY A 18 8.98 1.13 -40.12
C GLY A 18 10.44 0.75 -40.44
N SER A 19 11.42 1.65 -40.20
CA SER A 19 12.84 1.36 -40.38
C SER A 19 13.47 0.62 -39.18
N TRP A 20 12.80 0.64 -38.04
CA TRP A 20 13.25 -0.08 -36.85
C TRP A 20 13.26 -1.59 -37.11
N LEU A 21 14.27 -2.25 -36.56
CA LEU A 21 14.34 -3.71 -36.57
C LEU A 21 13.85 -4.26 -35.22
N VAL A 22 13.14 -5.37 -35.28
CA VAL A 22 12.57 -6.05 -34.10
C VAL A 22 12.88 -7.54 -34.13
N LEU A 23 13.11 -8.11 -32.96
CA LEU A 23 13.25 -9.53 -32.76
C LEU A 23 12.22 -10.00 -31.73
N ARG A 24 11.55 -11.10 -32.02
CA ARG A 24 10.81 -11.84 -30.99
C ARG A 24 11.83 -12.64 -30.18
N ASP A 25 12.02 -12.27 -28.94
CA ASP A 25 12.91 -12.98 -28.03
C ASP A 25 12.28 -14.31 -27.58
N GLU A 26 12.80 -15.42 -28.08
CA GLU A 26 12.36 -16.78 -27.74
C GLU A 26 13.14 -17.37 -26.55
N SER A 27 14.06 -16.63 -25.97
CA SER A 27 14.78 -17.05 -24.78
C SER A 27 13.90 -17.05 -23.53
N PHE A 28 12.92 -16.15 -23.48
CA PHE A 28 11.99 -16.04 -22.36
C PHE A 28 10.80 -16.96 -22.55
N SER A 29 10.47 -17.70 -21.51
CA SER A 29 9.22 -18.44 -21.39
C SER A 29 8.62 -18.30 -19.99
N PRO A 30 7.30 -18.07 -19.85
CA PRO A 30 6.69 -17.89 -18.54
C PRO A 30 6.63 -19.20 -17.76
N LEU A 31 6.88 -19.12 -16.46
CA LEU A 31 6.66 -20.19 -15.50
C LEU A 31 5.39 -19.91 -14.71
N PHE A 32 4.36 -20.71 -14.91
CA PHE A 32 3.07 -20.56 -14.22
C PHE A 32 2.90 -21.50 -13.02
N ASN A 33 3.92 -22.27 -12.68
CA ASN A 33 3.84 -23.33 -11.66
C ASN A 33 4.08 -22.77 -10.24
N CYS A 34 3.33 -21.75 -9.85
CA CYS A 34 3.29 -21.34 -8.45
C CYS A 34 1.88 -21.59 -7.91
N PRO A 35 1.69 -22.49 -6.93
CA PRO A 35 0.39 -22.76 -6.33
C PRO A 35 -0.20 -21.55 -5.60
N GLU A 36 0.63 -20.58 -5.26
CA GLU A 36 0.25 -19.34 -4.60
C GLU A 36 0.09 -18.17 -5.57
N ALA A 37 0.11 -18.43 -6.89
CA ALA A 37 -0.06 -17.41 -7.91
C ALA A 37 -1.39 -16.68 -7.71
N GLY A 38 -1.30 -15.46 -7.16
CA GLY A 38 -2.40 -14.54 -7.06
C GLY A 38 -2.57 -13.76 -8.37
N TYR A 39 -2.32 -12.47 -8.31
CA TYR A 39 -2.51 -11.56 -9.43
C TYR A 39 -1.19 -11.13 -10.10
N ILE A 40 -0.05 -11.58 -9.58
CA ILE A 40 1.27 -11.35 -10.17
C ILE A 40 1.40 -12.23 -11.41
N GLY A 41 1.95 -11.67 -12.48
CA GLY A 41 2.21 -12.37 -13.74
C GLY A 41 3.20 -13.52 -13.60
N GLY A 42 3.40 -14.26 -14.71
CA GLY A 42 4.33 -15.38 -14.75
C GLY A 42 5.75 -15.02 -14.37
N HIS A 43 6.46 -16.00 -13.84
CA HIS A 43 7.90 -15.90 -13.59
C HIS A 43 8.66 -16.36 -14.84
N ASP A 44 9.96 -16.04 -14.87
CA ASP A 44 10.73 -16.18 -16.09
C ASP A 44 11.56 -17.46 -16.09
N ARG A 45 11.50 -18.22 -17.19
CA ARG A 45 12.58 -19.14 -17.57
C ARG A 45 13.35 -18.51 -18.71
N ILE A 46 14.65 -18.29 -18.54
CA ILE A 46 15.52 -17.77 -19.58
C ILE A 46 16.47 -18.87 -20.07
N ASP A 47 16.38 -19.16 -21.37
CA ASP A 47 17.31 -20.05 -22.08
C ASP A 47 18.42 -19.19 -22.69
N GLY A 48 19.59 -19.16 -22.03
CA GLY A 48 20.73 -18.38 -22.47
C GLY A 48 21.29 -18.82 -23.85
N THR A 49 20.95 -20.02 -24.32
CA THR A 49 21.36 -20.46 -25.67
C THR A 49 20.61 -19.77 -26.79
N LYS A 50 19.47 -19.16 -26.48
CA LYS A 50 18.59 -18.43 -27.42
C LYS A 50 18.65 -16.92 -27.25
N TYR A 51 19.16 -16.45 -26.10
CA TYR A 51 19.23 -15.02 -25.82
C TYR A 51 20.19 -14.33 -26.79
N PRO A 52 19.82 -13.20 -27.39
CA PRO A 52 20.66 -12.48 -28.36
C PRO A 52 21.77 -11.68 -27.66
N TRP A 53 22.71 -12.37 -27.02
CA TRP A 53 23.78 -11.75 -26.23
C TRP A 53 24.53 -10.70 -27.03
N GLY A 54 24.71 -9.51 -26.46
CA GLY A 54 25.42 -8.39 -27.06
C GLY A 54 24.57 -7.55 -28.01
N TRP A 55 23.23 -7.77 -28.06
CA TRP A 55 22.31 -7.01 -28.92
C TRP A 55 22.35 -5.49 -28.68
N GLU A 56 22.74 -5.07 -27.50
CA GLU A 56 22.93 -3.69 -27.07
C GLU A 56 24.24 -3.05 -27.51
N THR A 57 25.12 -3.81 -28.14
CA THR A 57 26.46 -3.32 -28.55
C THR A 57 26.48 -2.84 -29.99
N VAL A 58 27.32 -1.83 -30.27
CA VAL A 58 27.56 -1.35 -31.62
C VAL A 58 28.21 -2.46 -32.44
N GLY A 59 27.65 -2.74 -33.64
CA GLY A 59 28.13 -3.77 -34.55
C GLY A 59 27.56 -5.17 -34.30
N PHE A 60 26.52 -5.28 -33.46
CA PHE A 60 25.74 -6.52 -33.35
C PHE A 60 25.15 -6.88 -34.74
N ASP A 61 25.19 -8.17 -35.11
CA ASP A 61 24.58 -8.65 -36.36
C ASP A 61 23.06 -8.81 -36.22
N ASP A 62 22.32 -7.80 -36.61
CA ASP A 62 20.86 -7.75 -36.63
C ASP A 62 20.25 -8.12 -37.99
N SER A 63 21.03 -8.64 -38.93
CA SER A 63 20.63 -8.96 -40.31
C SER A 63 19.44 -9.95 -40.39
N LYS A 64 19.16 -10.68 -39.31
CA LYS A 64 18.04 -11.63 -39.19
C LYS A 64 16.81 -11.05 -38.50
N TRP A 65 16.86 -9.80 -38.09
CA TRP A 65 15.73 -9.15 -37.44
C TRP A 65 14.71 -8.69 -38.48
N TYR A 66 13.47 -8.47 -38.07
CA TYR A 66 12.38 -8.09 -38.94
C TYR A 66 12.14 -6.58 -38.88
N ALA A 67 11.68 -5.99 -39.97
CA ALA A 67 11.22 -4.61 -39.94
C ALA A 67 10.02 -4.45 -38.99
N ALA A 68 9.99 -3.39 -38.24
CA ALA A 68 8.88 -3.08 -37.36
C ALA A 68 7.60 -2.81 -38.15
N THR A 69 6.47 -3.20 -37.60
CA THR A 69 5.14 -2.90 -38.18
C THR A 69 4.46 -1.81 -37.37
N GLY A 70 4.16 -0.68 -38.03
CA GLY A 70 3.33 0.37 -37.46
C GLY A 70 1.86 -0.08 -37.35
N PHE A 71 1.31 -0.02 -36.16
CA PHE A 71 -0.11 -0.32 -35.95
C PHE A 71 -0.98 0.93 -36.05
N SER A 72 -0.61 1.96 -35.32
CA SER A 72 -1.44 3.17 -35.15
C SER A 72 -0.60 4.29 -34.53
N PRO A 73 -0.78 5.54 -34.96
CA PRO A 73 -0.08 6.65 -34.34
C PRO A 73 -0.52 6.83 -32.88
N GLY A 74 0.40 7.19 -32.01
CA GLY A 74 0.05 7.67 -30.66
C GLY A 74 -0.58 9.05 -30.72
N LYS A 75 -1.59 9.30 -29.89
CA LYS A 75 -2.23 10.62 -29.74
C LYS A 75 -1.99 11.16 -28.33
N THR A 76 -1.82 12.47 -28.23
CA THR A 76 -1.82 13.13 -26.92
C THR A 76 -3.24 13.21 -26.37
N TYR A 77 -3.38 13.16 -25.05
CA TYR A 77 -4.66 13.36 -24.38
C TYR A 77 -5.28 14.69 -24.80
N GLY A 78 -6.56 14.67 -25.18
CA GLY A 78 -7.29 15.87 -25.64
C GLY A 78 -7.03 16.30 -27.08
N ALA A 79 -6.20 15.60 -27.86
CA ALA A 79 -6.02 15.90 -29.28
C ALA A 79 -7.33 15.65 -30.06
N PRO A 80 -7.79 16.61 -30.89
CA PRO A 80 -8.97 16.41 -31.71
C PRO A 80 -8.70 15.37 -32.80
N GLY A 81 -9.70 14.54 -33.11
CA GLY A 81 -9.66 13.58 -34.23
C GLY A 81 -10.45 12.32 -33.93
N TYR A 82 -11.13 11.82 -34.96
CA TYR A 82 -11.92 10.60 -34.87
C TYR A 82 -11.05 9.36 -35.14
N GLY A 83 -11.15 8.36 -34.27
CA GLY A 83 -11.03 6.94 -34.59
C GLY A 83 -9.71 6.37 -35.10
N GLU A 84 -8.61 7.13 -35.18
CA GLU A 84 -7.38 6.63 -35.78
C GLU A 84 -6.39 5.94 -34.80
N SER A 85 -6.59 6.10 -33.51
CA SER A 85 -5.74 5.43 -32.50
C SER A 85 -6.41 5.32 -31.15
N ASP A 86 -6.38 4.12 -30.60
CA ASP A 86 -6.75 3.85 -29.20
C ASP A 86 -5.57 4.14 -28.22
N TRP A 87 -4.41 4.52 -28.75
CA TRP A 87 -3.20 4.77 -27.98
C TRP A 87 -3.10 6.24 -27.58
N ILE A 88 -3.54 6.55 -26.37
CA ILE A 88 -3.48 7.90 -25.81
C ILE A 88 -2.22 8.01 -24.94
N LEU A 89 -1.34 8.94 -25.31
CA LEU A 89 -0.11 9.24 -24.55
C LEU A 89 -0.42 10.30 -23.50
N THR A 90 -0.16 9.98 -22.26
CA THR A 90 -0.30 10.88 -21.12
C THR A 90 1.07 11.15 -20.54
N PRO A 91 1.44 12.42 -20.29
CA PRO A 91 2.69 12.75 -19.63
C PRO A 91 2.82 12.02 -18.30
N ARG A 92 4.01 11.52 -18.02
CA ARG A 92 4.32 10.92 -16.73
C ARG A 92 4.33 12.00 -15.64
N ASP A 93 3.54 11.84 -14.62
CA ASP A 93 3.36 12.79 -13.51
C ASP A 93 4.03 12.36 -12.20
N ILE A 94 4.75 11.24 -12.22
CA ILE A 94 5.56 10.74 -11.10
C ILE A 94 7.03 10.54 -11.54
N PRO A 95 8.00 10.54 -10.63
CA PRO A 95 9.40 10.27 -10.95
C PRO A 95 9.60 8.84 -11.45
N MET A 96 10.75 8.58 -12.08
CA MET A 96 11.19 7.21 -12.37
C MET A 96 11.45 6.46 -11.07
N MET A 97 11.25 5.15 -11.09
CA MET A 97 11.50 4.30 -9.90
C MET A 97 12.98 4.31 -9.53
N GLU A 98 13.24 4.23 -8.25
CA GLU A 98 14.60 4.03 -7.71
C GLU A 98 15.17 2.70 -8.22
N LEU A 99 16.47 2.71 -8.55
CA LEU A 99 17.26 1.53 -8.89
C LEU A 99 18.58 1.60 -8.13
N THR A 100 18.68 0.87 -7.02
CA THR A 100 19.85 0.92 -6.13
C THR A 100 20.37 -0.48 -5.84
N GLU A 101 21.68 -0.71 -5.99
CA GLU A 101 22.28 -2.01 -5.66
C GLU A 101 22.07 -2.33 -4.17
N GLN A 102 21.67 -3.56 -3.92
CA GLN A 102 21.40 -4.08 -2.58
C GLN A 102 21.97 -5.48 -2.44
N ARG A 103 23.00 -5.61 -1.60
CA ARG A 103 23.69 -6.89 -1.36
C ARG A 103 22.87 -7.78 -0.43
N LEU A 104 22.92 -9.09 -0.68
CA LEU A 104 22.44 -10.09 0.26
C LEU A 104 23.33 -10.09 1.52
N THR A 105 22.74 -10.36 2.68
CA THR A 105 23.46 -10.23 3.97
C THR A 105 24.09 -11.52 4.45
N ALA A 106 23.51 -12.68 4.14
CA ALA A 106 23.98 -13.96 4.66
C ALA A 106 23.68 -15.17 3.77
N VAL A 107 24.55 -16.14 3.80
CA VAL A 107 24.27 -17.52 3.41
C VAL A 107 23.89 -18.29 4.67
N ARG A 108 22.64 -18.75 4.74
CA ARG A 108 22.09 -19.37 5.97
C ARG A 108 22.22 -20.89 6.01
N ARG A 109 22.16 -21.55 4.86
CA ARG A 109 22.19 -23.00 4.75
C ARG A 109 22.69 -23.41 3.38
N GLN A 110 23.36 -24.55 3.28
CA GLN A 110 23.72 -25.18 2.01
C GLN A 110 23.59 -26.71 2.09
N GLN A 111 23.42 -27.32 0.92
CA GLN A 111 23.46 -28.77 0.72
C GLN A 111 24.21 -29.07 -0.58
N GLY A 112 25.03 -30.12 -0.59
CA GLY A 112 25.75 -30.54 -1.79
C GLY A 112 27.04 -29.75 -2.09
N LEU A 113 27.48 -28.88 -1.17
CA LEU A 113 28.74 -28.15 -1.23
C LEU A 113 29.66 -28.53 -0.05
N ALA A 114 30.97 -28.35 -0.21
CA ALA A 114 31.94 -28.68 0.85
C ALA A 114 31.91 -27.67 2.03
N SER A 115 31.53 -26.43 1.77
CA SER A 115 31.45 -25.36 2.77
C SER A 115 30.40 -24.33 2.37
N LEU A 116 30.04 -23.44 3.32
CA LEU A 116 29.19 -22.30 3.02
C LEU A 116 29.89 -21.40 2.01
N PRO A 117 29.23 -21.05 0.90
CA PRO A 117 29.80 -20.17 -0.09
C PRO A 117 29.80 -18.70 0.36
N THR A 118 30.73 -17.92 -0.17
CA THR A 118 30.90 -16.49 0.16
C THR A 118 30.66 -15.57 -1.05
N PHE A 119 30.21 -16.11 -2.18
CA PHE A 119 30.05 -15.37 -3.45
C PHE A 119 29.16 -14.12 -3.35
N ILE A 120 28.30 -14.03 -2.34
CA ILE A 120 27.46 -12.85 -2.09
C ILE A 120 28.26 -11.58 -1.73
N ASP A 121 29.55 -11.71 -1.43
CA ASP A 121 30.47 -10.58 -1.22
C ASP A 121 30.92 -9.92 -2.53
N GLY A 122 30.60 -10.52 -3.69
CA GLY A 122 31.01 -10.08 -5.02
C GLY A 122 32.50 -10.29 -5.35
N ARG A 123 33.26 -11.00 -4.48
CA ARG A 123 34.72 -11.18 -4.62
C ARG A 123 35.16 -12.64 -4.69
N SER A 124 34.33 -13.53 -4.19
CA SER A 124 34.65 -14.94 -3.97
C SER A 124 33.71 -15.86 -4.77
N PRO A 125 33.93 -16.04 -6.10
CA PRO A 125 33.00 -16.80 -6.93
C PRO A 125 32.84 -18.25 -6.46
N LEU A 126 31.64 -18.78 -6.51
CA LEU A 126 31.29 -20.14 -6.18
C LEU A 126 31.54 -21.05 -7.40
N LYS A 127 32.50 -21.98 -7.30
CA LYS A 127 32.75 -22.98 -8.33
C LYS A 127 32.03 -24.28 -8.03
N ILE A 128 31.19 -24.72 -8.95
CA ILE A 128 30.38 -25.93 -8.85
C ILE A 128 30.87 -26.93 -9.89
N PRO A 129 31.35 -28.13 -9.49
CA PRO A 129 31.78 -29.16 -10.41
C PRO A 129 30.69 -29.62 -11.37
N ALA A 130 31.06 -30.24 -12.49
CA ALA A 130 30.14 -30.89 -13.39
C ALA A 130 29.32 -31.99 -12.66
N ARG A 131 28.10 -32.24 -13.11
CA ARG A 131 27.19 -33.29 -12.61
C ARG A 131 26.93 -33.20 -11.09
N THR A 132 26.86 -31.99 -10.56
CA THR A 132 26.61 -31.69 -9.16
C THR A 132 25.21 -31.11 -8.97
N LYS A 133 24.54 -31.55 -7.90
CA LYS A 133 23.32 -30.90 -7.40
C LYS A 133 23.62 -30.24 -6.07
N CYS A 134 23.28 -28.97 -5.95
CA CYS A 134 23.42 -28.24 -4.68
C CYS A 134 22.30 -27.24 -4.48
N THR A 135 22.05 -26.94 -3.21
CA THR A 135 21.08 -25.94 -2.77
C THR A 135 21.74 -24.96 -1.82
N VAL A 136 21.46 -23.68 -1.98
CA VAL A 136 21.98 -22.60 -1.12
C VAL A 136 20.81 -21.69 -0.71
N LEU A 137 20.61 -21.51 0.59
CA LEU A 137 19.64 -20.57 1.14
C LEU A 137 20.30 -19.25 1.52
N LEU A 138 19.83 -18.18 0.93
CA LEU A 138 20.31 -16.81 1.10
C LEU A 138 19.28 -15.98 1.87
N ASP A 139 19.75 -15.06 2.71
CA ASP A 139 18.92 -14.14 3.48
C ASP A 139 19.32 -12.70 3.15
N GLN A 140 18.35 -11.88 2.79
CA GLN A 140 18.52 -10.43 2.61
C GLN A 140 18.59 -9.71 3.95
N GLY A 141 18.14 -10.36 5.04
CA GLY A 141 18.04 -9.78 6.38
C GLY A 141 16.75 -9.01 6.62
N PHE A 142 16.08 -8.58 5.56
CA PHE A 142 14.78 -7.90 5.58
C PHE A 142 14.04 -8.15 4.26
N LEU A 143 12.72 -7.97 4.26
CA LEU A 143 11.93 -8.04 3.04
C LEU A 143 12.27 -6.87 2.12
N THR A 144 12.40 -7.16 0.82
CA THR A 144 12.73 -6.17 -0.21
C THR A 144 11.97 -6.42 -1.51
N THR A 145 11.93 -5.40 -2.36
CA THR A 145 11.50 -5.47 -3.77
C THR A 145 12.69 -5.14 -4.65
N ALA A 146 13.17 -6.10 -5.41
CA ALA A 146 14.37 -5.90 -6.22
C ALA A 146 14.36 -6.75 -7.50
N TYR A 147 15.13 -6.33 -8.50
CA TYR A 147 15.54 -7.19 -9.62
C TYR A 147 16.75 -8.01 -9.17
N PRO A 148 16.63 -9.34 -9.00
CA PRO A 148 17.81 -10.16 -8.72
C PRO A 148 18.70 -10.23 -9.97
N GLU A 149 19.97 -9.99 -9.78
CA GLU A 149 20.99 -10.10 -10.81
C GLU A 149 21.95 -11.23 -10.46
N LEU A 150 21.87 -12.31 -11.26
CA LEU A 150 22.75 -13.47 -11.13
C LEU A 150 23.77 -13.47 -12.25
N LYS A 151 25.06 -13.38 -11.90
CA LYS A 151 26.17 -13.43 -12.85
C LYS A 151 26.86 -14.79 -12.81
N VAL A 152 26.99 -15.44 -13.98
CA VAL A 152 27.58 -16.77 -14.08
C VAL A 152 28.54 -16.89 -15.26
N SER A 153 29.46 -17.87 -15.16
CA SER A 153 30.36 -18.27 -16.24
C SER A 153 30.39 -19.80 -16.41
N GLY A 154 30.51 -20.25 -17.64
CA GLY A 154 30.45 -21.69 -17.95
C GLY A 154 29.06 -22.27 -17.79
N GLY A 155 29.01 -23.52 -17.31
CA GLY A 155 27.74 -24.19 -16.94
C GLY A 155 26.84 -24.58 -18.10
N LYS A 156 27.36 -24.81 -19.30
CA LYS A 156 26.53 -25.28 -20.43
C LYS A 156 25.73 -26.52 -20.06
N GLY A 157 24.41 -26.47 -20.25
CA GLY A 157 23.51 -27.57 -19.91
C GLY A 157 23.16 -27.65 -18.41
N SER A 158 23.53 -26.64 -17.63
CA SER A 158 23.10 -26.51 -16.24
C SER A 158 21.71 -25.87 -16.13
N LYS A 159 21.07 -26.08 -14.99
CA LYS A 159 19.83 -25.42 -14.59
C LYS A 159 20.04 -24.74 -13.26
N ILE A 160 19.68 -23.48 -13.17
CA ILE A 160 19.69 -22.67 -11.96
C ILE A 160 18.25 -22.21 -11.70
N LYS A 161 17.73 -22.50 -10.51
CA LYS A 161 16.41 -22.06 -10.06
C LYS A 161 16.57 -21.12 -8.86
N LEU A 162 15.98 -19.94 -8.94
CA LEU A 162 15.88 -19.00 -7.84
C LEU A 162 14.45 -19.01 -7.30
N THR A 163 14.27 -19.46 -6.06
CA THR A 163 12.98 -19.40 -5.38
C THR A 163 12.97 -18.25 -4.39
N TYR A 164 11.97 -17.38 -4.47
CA TYR A 164 11.80 -16.17 -3.66
C TYR A 164 10.74 -16.39 -2.60
N SER A 165 11.01 -16.01 -1.37
CA SER A 165 10.06 -16.19 -0.27
C SER A 165 10.11 -15.04 0.74
N GLU A 166 8.94 -14.65 1.27
CA GLU A 166 8.85 -13.71 2.39
C GLU A 166 9.38 -14.34 3.68
N ALA A 167 9.08 -15.61 3.88
CA ALA A 167 9.42 -16.41 5.05
C ALA A 167 9.67 -17.87 4.67
N LEU A 168 10.24 -18.65 5.58
CA LEU A 168 10.32 -20.10 5.44
C LEU A 168 9.13 -20.76 6.13
N PHE A 169 8.78 -21.96 5.69
CA PHE A 169 7.56 -22.67 6.09
C PHE A 169 7.88 -24.02 6.75
N ASP A 170 7.14 -24.35 7.79
CA ASP A 170 6.96 -25.72 8.28
C ASP A 170 5.50 -26.18 8.09
N GLU A 171 5.09 -27.28 8.70
CA GLU A 171 3.72 -27.80 8.64
C GLU A 171 2.68 -26.86 9.27
N ARG A 172 3.10 -25.98 10.18
CA ARG A 172 2.25 -25.03 10.90
C ARG A 172 2.18 -23.66 10.22
N GLY A 173 2.94 -23.44 9.15
CA GLY A 173 3.02 -22.20 8.40
C GLY A 173 4.35 -21.45 8.60
N LYS A 174 4.31 -20.12 8.59
CA LYS A 174 5.51 -19.26 8.60
C LYS A 174 6.23 -19.19 9.96
N GLY A 175 5.51 -19.17 11.07
CA GLY A 175 6.07 -19.06 12.42
C GLY A 175 7.02 -17.87 12.62
N ASN A 176 8.11 -18.05 13.38
CA ASN A 176 9.14 -17.02 13.52
C ASN A 176 9.95 -16.90 12.22
N ARG A 177 10.02 -15.67 11.66
CA ARG A 177 10.63 -15.41 10.35
C ARG A 177 12.16 -15.51 10.35
N ASN A 178 12.80 -15.58 11.51
CA ASN A 178 14.26 -15.75 11.64
C ASN A 178 14.67 -17.23 11.73
N GLU A 179 13.73 -18.14 11.97
CA GLU A 179 13.99 -19.57 12.10
C GLU A 179 14.15 -20.20 10.70
N ILE A 180 15.22 -20.98 10.54
CA ILE A 180 15.53 -21.67 9.27
C ILE A 180 15.55 -23.19 9.40
N ASP A 181 15.79 -23.73 10.60
CA ASP A 181 15.98 -25.16 10.83
C ASP A 181 14.66 -25.90 10.68
N GLY A 182 14.69 -26.99 9.88
CA GLY A 182 13.50 -27.76 9.58
C GLY A 182 12.46 -27.08 8.69
N ARG A 183 12.77 -25.90 8.13
CA ARG A 183 11.86 -25.11 7.31
C ARG A 183 12.25 -25.11 5.84
N GLU A 184 11.26 -25.03 4.96
CA GLU A 184 11.38 -25.02 3.52
C GLU A 184 11.19 -23.62 2.95
N CYS A 185 11.94 -23.30 1.89
CA CYS A 185 11.70 -22.14 1.07
C CYS A 185 10.61 -22.47 0.03
N ARG A 186 9.45 -21.86 0.19
CA ARG A 186 8.30 -22.00 -0.73
C ARG A 186 7.97 -20.64 -1.31
N GLY A 187 7.67 -20.59 -2.61
CA GLY A 187 7.28 -19.35 -3.24
C GLY A 187 7.47 -19.32 -4.74
N PHE A 188 7.45 -18.13 -5.30
CA PHE A 188 7.65 -17.89 -6.72
C PHE A 188 9.08 -18.22 -7.13
N ALA A 189 9.29 -18.60 -8.39
CA ALA A 189 10.62 -18.98 -8.83
C ALA A 189 10.89 -18.59 -10.28
N ASP A 190 12.14 -18.21 -10.56
CA ASP A 190 12.69 -18.07 -11.91
C ASP A 190 13.70 -19.18 -12.20
N GLU A 191 13.92 -19.49 -13.48
CA GLU A 191 14.90 -20.46 -13.93
C GLU A 191 15.83 -19.84 -14.98
N PHE A 192 17.11 -20.12 -14.85
CA PHE A 192 18.13 -19.75 -15.84
C PHE A 192 18.87 -20.99 -16.36
N LEU A 193 18.99 -21.09 -17.69
CA LEU A 193 19.72 -22.13 -18.40
C LEU A 193 20.93 -21.51 -19.10
N PRO A 194 22.16 -21.58 -18.52
CA PRO A 194 23.35 -20.97 -19.09
C PRO A 194 23.76 -21.58 -20.45
N ASP A 195 24.25 -20.74 -21.37
CA ASP A 195 24.77 -21.15 -22.67
C ASP A 195 26.22 -21.71 -22.62
N GLY A 196 26.90 -21.47 -21.49
CA GLY A 196 28.28 -21.91 -21.25
C GLY A 196 29.34 -20.86 -21.52
N ALA A 197 28.99 -19.66 -21.95
CA ALA A 197 29.93 -18.54 -22.05
C ALA A 197 30.19 -17.88 -20.69
N ASP A 198 31.20 -17.01 -20.65
CA ASP A 198 31.58 -16.31 -19.43
C ASP A 198 30.81 -15.00 -19.25
N GLY A 199 30.60 -14.61 -17.98
CA GLY A 199 30.06 -13.32 -17.59
C GLY A 199 28.59 -13.12 -17.98
N ARG A 200 27.80 -14.18 -18.10
CA ARG A 200 26.36 -14.08 -18.41
C ARG A 200 25.59 -13.54 -17.24
N LEU A 201 24.83 -12.45 -17.48
CA LEU A 201 23.98 -11.81 -16.50
C LEU A 201 22.53 -12.26 -16.71
N PHE A 202 21.95 -12.95 -15.74
CA PHE A 202 20.53 -13.21 -15.66
C PHE A 202 19.85 -12.09 -14.87
N ARG A 203 18.78 -11.52 -15.44
CA ARG A 203 17.87 -10.56 -14.79
C ARG A 203 16.45 -10.88 -15.25
N PRO A 204 15.47 -11.08 -14.32
CA PRO A 204 14.09 -11.29 -14.70
C PRO A 204 13.45 -10.00 -15.27
N LEU A 205 12.36 -10.14 -16.03
CA LEU A 205 11.65 -9.01 -16.64
C LEU A 205 10.92 -8.13 -15.62
N TRP A 206 10.59 -8.66 -14.45
CA TRP A 206 9.90 -7.95 -13.39
C TRP A 206 10.60 -8.16 -12.05
N PHE A 207 10.56 -7.15 -11.17
CA PHE A 207 11.16 -7.26 -9.84
C PHE A 207 10.50 -8.38 -9.02
N LYS A 208 11.23 -8.87 -8.03
CA LYS A 208 10.79 -9.91 -7.10
C LYS A 208 10.72 -9.34 -5.69
N THR A 209 9.80 -9.89 -4.90
CA THR A 209 9.69 -9.58 -3.47
C THR A 209 10.24 -10.76 -2.70
N TYR A 210 11.17 -10.53 -1.80
CA TYR A 210 11.79 -11.60 -1.04
C TYR A 210 12.50 -11.09 0.21
N ARG A 211 12.54 -11.93 1.22
CA ARG A 211 13.57 -11.92 2.26
C ARG A 211 14.56 -13.06 2.02
N TYR A 212 14.05 -14.22 1.63
CA TYR A 212 14.87 -15.40 1.35
C TYR A 212 14.91 -15.70 -0.14
N ILE A 213 16.12 -16.06 -0.64
CA ILE A 213 16.30 -16.64 -1.96
C ILE A 213 16.91 -18.03 -1.78
N GLN A 214 16.27 -19.06 -2.34
CA GLN A 214 16.89 -20.38 -2.45
C GLN A 214 17.38 -20.57 -3.88
N LEU A 215 18.69 -20.87 -4.01
CA LEU A 215 19.32 -21.29 -5.25
C LEU A 215 19.36 -22.81 -5.28
N ASP A 216 18.68 -23.40 -6.24
CA ASP A 216 18.81 -24.82 -6.59
C ASP A 216 19.58 -24.91 -7.90
N ILE A 217 20.75 -25.57 -7.88
CA ILE A 217 21.64 -25.65 -9.03
C ILE A 217 21.90 -27.11 -9.37
N GLU A 218 21.67 -27.45 -10.64
CA GLU A 218 22.03 -28.74 -11.22
C GLU A 218 22.96 -28.51 -12.42
N THR A 219 24.24 -28.91 -12.29
CA THR A 219 25.22 -28.76 -13.37
C THR A 219 25.18 -29.93 -14.34
N GLY A 220 25.32 -29.60 -15.63
CA GLY A 220 25.45 -30.59 -16.71
C GLY A 220 26.86 -31.21 -16.78
N ALA A 221 27.34 -31.50 -17.99
CA ALA A 221 28.67 -32.06 -18.23
C ALA A 221 29.81 -31.04 -18.03
N ALA A 222 29.50 -29.76 -17.95
CA ALA A 222 30.45 -28.67 -17.72
C ALA A 222 30.31 -28.12 -16.30
N PRO A 223 31.43 -27.65 -15.67
CA PRO A 223 31.35 -26.94 -14.39
C PRO A 223 30.73 -25.58 -14.59
N LEU A 224 30.15 -25.05 -13.50
CA LEU A 224 29.54 -23.72 -13.43
C LEU A 224 30.27 -22.86 -12.40
N VAL A 225 30.43 -21.59 -12.71
CA VAL A 225 30.91 -20.57 -11.75
C VAL A 225 29.76 -19.58 -11.54
N VAL A 226 29.27 -19.47 -10.30
CA VAL A 226 28.43 -18.37 -9.88
C VAL A 226 29.38 -17.26 -9.43
N GLU A 227 29.44 -16.19 -10.22
CA GLU A 227 30.34 -15.07 -9.95
C GLU A 227 29.78 -14.17 -8.88
N ASP A 228 28.50 -13.84 -8.98
CA ASP A 228 27.82 -12.93 -8.06
C ASP A 228 26.29 -13.14 -8.06
N LEU A 229 25.64 -12.70 -6.97
CA LEU A 229 24.18 -12.53 -6.88
C LEU A 229 23.87 -11.37 -5.93
N TYR A 230 23.13 -10.40 -6.43
CA TYR A 230 22.67 -9.23 -5.68
C TYR A 230 21.30 -8.79 -6.19
N GLY A 231 20.65 -7.86 -5.47
CA GLY A 231 19.41 -7.23 -5.92
C GLY A 231 19.66 -5.81 -6.41
N ILE A 232 18.89 -5.37 -7.41
CA ILE A 232 18.71 -3.95 -7.69
C ILE A 232 17.36 -3.57 -7.09
N TYR A 233 17.39 -2.94 -5.90
CA TYR A 233 16.20 -2.44 -5.23
C TYR A 233 15.42 -1.51 -6.16
N THR A 234 14.10 -1.64 -6.16
CA THR A 234 13.20 -0.73 -6.88
C THR A 234 12.00 -0.38 -6.03
N GLY A 235 11.55 0.85 -6.17
CA GLY A 235 10.39 1.41 -5.48
C GLY A 235 10.20 2.87 -5.86
N TYR A 236 9.11 3.47 -5.40
CA TYR A 236 8.90 4.91 -5.57
C TYR A 236 9.97 5.70 -4.80
N PRO A 237 10.66 6.68 -5.42
CA PRO A 237 11.81 7.36 -4.81
C PRO A 237 11.36 8.44 -3.82
N PHE A 238 10.75 8.02 -2.72
CA PHE A 238 10.40 8.94 -1.64
C PHE A 238 11.63 9.53 -0.97
N GLU A 239 11.65 10.84 -0.81
CA GLU A 239 12.56 11.52 0.12
C GLU A 239 11.94 11.54 1.51
N VAL A 240 12.64 10.97 2.50
CA VAL A 240 12.19 10.97 3.89
C VAL A 240 12.47 12.33 4.52
N ARG A 241 11.42 13.03 4.92
CA ARG A 241 11.50 14.33 5.62
C ARG A 241 10.89 14.25 7.01
N GLY A 242 9.81 13.48 7.16
CA GLY A 242 9.16 13.21 8.44
C GLY A 242 9.99 12.28 9.32
N SER A 243 9.98 12.52 10.61
CA SER A 243 10.63 11.64 11.60
C SER A 243 9.85 11.63 12.91
N PHE A 244 10.02 10.54 13.66
CA PHE A 244 9.50 10.40 15.01
C PHE A 244 10.57 9.79 15.91
N GLU A 245 10.80 10.41 17.07
CA GLU A 245 11.72 9.95 18.12
C GLU A 245 11.00 10.06 19.48
N SER A 246 11.31 9.13 20.39
CA SER A 246 10.81 9.16 21.76
C SER A 246 11.76 8.46 22.73
N ASP A 247 11.43 8.47 24.02
CA ASP A 247 12.14 7.70 25.06
C ASP A 247 11.75 6.21 25.10
N ASP A 248 10.87 5.75 24.20
CA ASP A 248 10.52 4.32 24.04
C ASP A 248 11.11 3.76 22.74
N PRO A 249 12.21 2.97 22.79
CA PRO A 249 12.87 2.46 21.58
C PRO A 249 12.01 1.46 20.78
N ALA A 250 10.95 0.90 21.36
CA ALA A 250 10.02 0.05 20.63
C ALA A 250 9.26 0.82 19.56
N LEU A 251 8.97 2.09 19.80
CA LEU A 251 8.29 2.95 18.82
C LEU A 251 9.17 3.30 17.62
N GLU A 252 10.49 3.43 17.83
CA GLU A 252 11.45 3.60 16.73
C GLU A 252 11.44 2.37 15.81
N LYS A 253 11.43 1.16 16.38
CA LYS A 253 11.33 -0.08 15.59
C LYS A 253 10.02 -0.17 14.81
N ILE A 254 8.91 0.23 15.43
CA ILE A 254 7.60 0.30 14.76
C ILE A 254 7.65 1.31 13.61
N TRP A 255 8.25 2.49 13.81
CA TRP A 255 8.41 3.51 12.78
C TRP A 255 9.23 3.01 11.58
N GLU A 256 10.41 2.43 11.83
CA GLU A 256 11.29 1.87 10.80
C GLU A 256 10.61 0.76 9.99
N THR A 257 9.96 -0.18 10.71
CA THR A 257 9.27 -1.33 10.09
C THR A 257 8.07 -0.88 9.26
N GLY A 258 7.28 0.04 9.79
CA GLY A 258 6.13 0.60 9.09
C GLY A 258 6.54 1.40 7.84
N TRP A 259 7.59 2.21 7.93
CA TRP A 259 8.08 2.94 6.76
C TRP A 259 8.64 2.00 5.68
N ARG A 260 9.38 0.96 6.07
CA ARG A 260 9.82 -0.07 5.12
C ARG A 260 8.63 -0.72 4.42
N THR A 261 7.58 -1.08 5.16
CA THR A 261 6.35 -1.66 4.60
C THR A 261 5.70 -0.72 3.59
N ALA A 262 5.53 0.56 3.95
CA ALA A 262 4.94 1.57 3.07
C ALA A 262 5.75 1.79 1.79
N ARG A 263 7.10 1.81 1.89
CA ARG A 263 7.99 1.94 0.72
C ARG A 263 7.90 0.75 -0.24
N LEU A 264 7.85 -0.48 0.27
CA LEU A 264 7.76 -1.68 -0.56
C LEU A 264 6.39 -1.81 -1.25
N CYS A 265 5.38 -1.11 -0.76
CA CYS A 265 4.05 -1.04 -1.35
C CYS A 265 3.83 0.25 -2.19
N ALA A 266 4.89 0.91 -2.62
CA ALA A 266 4.81 2.12 -3.46
C ALA A 266 5.78 2.01 -4.64
N HIS A 267 5.23 1.96 -5.85
CA HIS A 267 5.95 1.84 -7.12
C HIS A 267 5.33 2.78 -8.16
N GLU A 268 5.04 2.29 -9.38
CA GLU A 268 4.26 3.03 -10.39
C GLU A 268 2.86 3.41 -9.88
N THR A 269 2.34 2.62 -8.96
CA THR A 269 1.14 2.86 -8.17
C THR A 269 1.40 2.44 -6.74
N TYR A 270 0.50 2.77 -5.82
CA TYR A 270 0.48 2.05 -4.56
C TYR A 270 0.14 0.58 -4.79
N PHE A 271 0.54 -0.29 -3.88
CA PHE A 271 0.18 -1.70 -3.83
C PHE A 271 -0.45 -2.03 -2.48
N ASP A 272 -1.37 -2.98 -2.46
CA ASP A 272 -1.80 -3.65 -1.23
C ASP A 272 -0.62 -4.40 -0.60
N CYS A 273 -0.01 -5.28 -1.39
CA CYS A 273 1.18 -6.05 -1.03
C CYS A 273 2.10 -6.28 -2.23
N PRO A 274 3.42 -6.36 -2.03
CA PRO A 274 4.36 -6.49 -3.14
C PRO A 274 4.60 -7.94 -3.57
N TYR A 275 4.21 -8.95 -2.75
CA TYR A 275 4.51 -10.36 -3.02
C TYR A 275 3.40 -11.08 -3.77
N TYR A 276 2.11 -10.95 -3.35
CA TYR A 276 1.02 -11.76 -3.88
C TYR A 276 0.19 -11.06 -4.96
N GLU A 277 0.04 -9.73 -4.90
CA GLU A 277 -0.96 -9.02 -5.71
C GLU A 277 -0.41 -7.85 -6.52
N GLN A 278 0.32 -6.92 -5.93
CA GLN A 278 0.83 -5.69 -6.55
C GLN A 278 -0.29 -4.83 -7.15
N LEU A 279 -1.42 -4.73 -6.45
CA LEU A 279 -2.62 -4.06 -6.90
C LEU A 279 -2.96 -2.84 -6.04
N GLN A 280 -3.39 -1.76 -6.69
CA GLN A 280 -3.75 -0.51 -6.02
C GLN A 280 -5.22 -0.57 -5.57
N TYR A 281 -5.49 -0.97 -4.30
CA TYR A 281 -6.82 -0.95 -3.71
C TYR A 281 -7.13 0.40 -3.04
N ALA A 282 -8.37 0.91 -3.20
CA ALA A 282 -8.73 2.24 -2.72
C ALA A 282 -8.75 2.36 -1.19
N GLY A 283 -9.16 1.30 -0.49
CA GLY A 283 -9.14 1.28 0.98
C GLY A 283 -7.74 1.39 1.55
N ASP A 284 -6.81 0.61 1.00
CA ASP A 284 -5.38 0.61 1.34
C ASP A 284 -4.74 1.95 1.01
N THR A 285 -4.98 2.43 -0.21
CA THR A 285 -4.37 3.64 -0.74
C THR A 285 -4.73 4.87 0.09
N ARG A 286 -5.92 4.95 0.68
CA ARG A 286 -6.29 6.06 1.56
C ARG A 286 -5.33 6.20 2.74
N ILE A 287 -4.95 5.08 3.35
CA ILE A 287 -4.01 5.04 4.49
C ILE A 287 -2.60 5.34 4.00
N GLN A 288 -2.17 4.71 2.91
CA GLN A 288 -0.85 4.91 2.30
C GLN A 288 -0.63 6.37 1.88
N ALA A 289 -1.66 7.03 1.35
CA ALA A 289 -1.62 8.44 0.97
C ALA A 289 -1.30 9.34 2.18
N LEU A 290 -1.96 9.13 3.31
CA LEU A 290 -1.69 9.89 4.53
C LEU A 290 -0.27 9.62 5.06
N ILE A 291 0.19 8.37 5.04
CA ILE A 291 1.57 8.02 5.42
C ILE A 291 2.57 8.76 4.51
N SER A 292 2.36 8.76 3.19
CA SER A 292 3.24 9.45 2.23
C SER A 292 3.30 10.95 2.50
N LEU A 293 2.16 11.58 2.80
CA LEU A 293 2.07 13.02 3.11
C LEU A 293 2.81 13.36 4.40
N TYR A 294 2.79 12.47 5.42
CA TYR A 294 3.40 12.72 6.71
C TYR A 294 4.88 12.32 6.79
N VAL A 295 5.33 11.34 6.01
CA VAL A 295 6.73 10.89 6.06
C VAL A 295 7.57 11.55 4.96
N SER A 296 7.02 11.74 3.78
CA SER A 296 7.74 12.34 2.65
C SER A 296 7.28 13.76 2.31
N GLY A 297 6.00 14.03 2.43
CA GLY A 297 5.39 15.25 1.91
C GLY A 297 5.15 15.22 0.39
N ASP A 298 5.56 14.16 -0.31
CA ASP A 298 5.33 13.98 -1.74
C ASP A 298 3.89 13.55 -2.00
N ASP A 299 3.16 14.34 -2.77
CA ASP A 299 1.75 14.10 -3.09
C ASP A 299 1.51 13.59 -4.52
N ARG A 300 2.57 13.43 -5.33
CA ARG A 300 2.43 13.07 -6.75
C ARG A 300 1.78 11.69 -6.93
N LEU A 301 2.20 10.70 -6.13
CA LEU A 301 1.61 9.36 -6.18
C LEU A 301 0.16 9.36 -5.65
N VAL A 302 -0.14 10.18 -4.63
CA VAL A 302 -1.50 10.39 -4.11
C VAL A 302 -2.41 10.97 -5.19
N ARG A 303 -1.96 12.01 -5.89
CA ARG A 303 -2.69 12.64 -7.00
C ARG A 303 -2.95 11.65 -8.14
N LYS A 304 -1.94 10.85 -8.48
CA LYS A 304 -2.06 9.80 -9.48
C LYS A 304 -3.13 8.78 -9.09
N ALA A 305 -3.12 8.30 -7.84
CA ALA A 305 -4.10 7.34 -7.34
C ALA A 305 -5.53 7.89 -7.38
N ILE A 306 -5.76 9.11 -6.87
CA ILE A 306 -7.08 9.76 -6.90
C ILE A 306 -7.62 9.84 -8.34
N ARG A 307 -6.78 10.27 -9.30
CA ARG A 307 -7.15 10.36 -10.71
C ARG A 307 -7.44 8.99 -11.33
N MET A 308 -6.63 7.99 -11.02
CA MET A 308 -6.82 6.63 -11.52
C MET A 308 -8.15 6.04 -11.07
N TYR A 309 -8.56 6.23 -9.81
CA TYR A 309 -9.88 5.77 -9.36
C TYR A 309 -11.01 6.50 -10.06
N ASP A 310 -10.91 7.81 -10.28
CA ASP A 310 -11.92 8.54 -11.05
C ASP A 310 -12.08 7.97 -12.46
N LEU A 311 -10.95 7.67 -13.13
CA LEU A 311 -10.94 7.07 -14.48
C LEU A 311 -11.46 5.62 -14.50
N SER A 312 -11.44 4.92 -13.37
CA SER A 312 -11.88 3.53 -13.25
C SER A 312 -13.39 3.37 -13.08
N ARG A 313 -14.15 4.46 -12.99
CA ARG A 313 -15.60 4.39 -12.71
C ARG A 313 -16.32 3.54 -13.77
N SER A 314 -17.16 2.62 -13.27
CA SER A 314 -18.02 1.81 -14.10
C SER A 314 -19.12 2.65 -14.75
N TYR A 315 -19.86 2.06 -15.67
CA TYR A 315 -21.08 2.67 -16.21
C TYR A 315 -22.16 2.88 -15.12
N GLU A 316 -22.10 2.15 -14.02
CA GLU A 316 -22.98 2.32 -12.86
C GLU A 316 -22.60 3.54 -11.99
N GLY A 317 -21.36 4.05 -12.13
CA GLY A 317 -20.87 5.25 -11.43
C GLY A 317 -19.89 5.00 -10.29
N ILE A 318 -19.75 3.76 -9.78
CA ILE A 318 -18.77 3.43 -8.74
C ILE A 318 -17.37 3.17 -9.32
N THR A 319 -16.33 3.42 -8.53
CA THR A 319 -14.94 3.16 -8.91
C THR A 319 -14.64 1.66 -8.86
N CYS A 320 -13.67 1.18 -9.64
CA CYS A 320 -13.07 -0.11 -9.35
C CYS A 320 -12.49 -0.10 -7.93
N SER A 321 -12.50 -1.26 -7.27
CA SER A 321 -11.86 -1.44 -5.96
C SER A 321 -10.35 -1.32 -6.04
N ARG A 322 -9.79 -1.73 -7.19
CA ARG A 322 -8.36 -1.73 -7.53
C ARG A 322 -8.17 -1.30 -8.98
N TYR A 323 -7.23 -0.41 -9.22
CA TYR A 323 -6.94 0.08 -10.56
C TYR A 323 -5.54 0.71 -10.61
N PRO A 324 -4.73 0.47 -11.69
CA PRO A 324 -5.10 -0.31 -12.89
C PRO A 324 -5.15 -1.82 -12.63
N SER A 325 -6.03 -2.52 -13.34
CA SER A 325 -6.14 -3.97 -13.30
C SER A 325 -6.79 -4.47 -14.59
N HIS A 326 -6.30 -5.60 -15.12
CA HIS A 326 -6.89 -6.21 -16.31
C HIS A 326 -8.23 -6.91 -16.02
N ILE A 327 -8.49 -7.26 -14.76
CA ILE A 327 -9.76 -7.82 -14.31
C ILE A 327 -10.46 -6.79 -13.43
N PRO A 328 -11.53 -6.14 -13.90
CA PRO A 328 -12.32 -5.23 -13.08
C PRO A 328 -12.87 -5.94 -11.85
N GLN A 329 -12.74 -5.29 -10.71
CA GLN A 329 -13.35 -5.72 -9.45
C GLN A 329 -13.97 -4.51 -8.78
N TYR A 330 -15.13 -4.70 -8.16
CA TYR A 330 -15.84 -3.64 -7.45
C TYR A 330 -16.05 -4.02 -6.00
N ILE A 331 -15.64 -3.13 -5.11
CA ILE A 331 -15.92 -3.15 -3.67
C ILE A 331 -16.60 -1.82 -3.38
N PRO A 332 -17.96 -1.77 -3.35
CA PRO A 332 -18.67 -0.50 -3.20
C PRO A 332 -18.18 0.36 -2.03
N PRO A 333 -17.91 -0.17 -0.81
CA PRO A 333 -17.33 0.63 0.27
C PRO A 333 -16.03 1.34 -0.09
N PHE A 334 -15.21 0.79 -0.99
CA PHE A 334 -13.95 1.41 -1.42
C PHE A 334 -14.15 2.66 -2.28
N SER A 335 -15.29 2.75 -2.99
CA SER A 335 -15.67 4.00 -3.69
C SER A 335 -15.98 5.13 -2.70
N LEU A 336 -16.50 4.82 -1.52
CA LEU A 336 -16.71 5.79 -0.44
C LEU A 336 -15.37 6.25 0.15
N TYR A 337 -14.40 5.35 0.29
CA TYR A 337 -13.05 5.71 0.74
C TYR A 337 -12.29 6.54 -0.29
N TRP A 338 -12.56 6.39 -1.59
CA TRP A 338 -12.03 7.31 -2.60
C TRP A 338 -12.51 8.75 -2.38
N ILE A 339 -13.78 8.96 -2.01
CA ILE A 339 -14.29 10.30 -1.63
C ILE A 339 -13.53 10.82 -0.40
N GLY A 340 -13.37 9.98 0.63
CA GLY A 340 -12.59 10.34 1.81
C GLY A 340 -11.12 10.66 1.49
N MET A 341 -10.50 9.96 0.52
CA MET A 341 -9.13 10.25 0.06
C MET A 341 -9.01 11.63 -0.61
N ILE A 342 -10.03 12.04 -1.38
CA ILE A 342 -10.09 13.38 -1.97
C ILE A 342 -10.23 14.44 -0.87
N HIS A 343 -11.06 14.19 0.14
CA HIS A 343 -11.23 15.09 1.29
C HIS A 343 -9.93 15.17 2.11
N ASP A 344 -9.27 14.04 2.39
CA ASP A 344 -7.98 14.02 3.07
C ASP A 344 -6.92 14.82 2.29
N TYR A 345 -6.87 14.65 0.95
CA TYR A 345 -5.99 15.43 0.08
C TYR A 345 -6.29 16.94 0.16
N TRP A 346 -7.56 17.32 0.07
CA TRP A 346 -8.00 18.71 0.18
C TRP A 346 -7.62 19.36 1.51
N MET A 347 -7.67 18.61 2.59
CA MET A 347 -7.22 19.11 3.89
C MET A 347 -5.71 19.38 3.94
N HIS A 348 -4.92 18.60 3.20
CA HIS A 348 -3.45 18.68 3.25
C HIS A 348 -2.81 19.52 2.12
N ARG A 349 -3.53 19.78 1.04
CA ARG A 349 -3.00 20.46 -0.18
C ARG A 349 -3.96 21.50 -0.72
N SER A 350 -3.42 22.63 -1.13
CA SER A 350 -4.17 23.80 -1.62
C SER A 350 -4.39 23.79 -3.14
N ASP A 351 -4.62 22.65 -3.75
CA ASP A 351 -4.90 22.53 -5.20
C ASP A 351 -6.41 22.43 -5.47
N ASP A 352 -7.07 23.59 -5.41
CA ASP A 352 -8.52 23.69 -5.65
C ASP A 352 -8.92 23.21 -7.05
N ALA A 353 -8.09 23.41 -8.08
CA ALA A 353 -8.41 22.99 -9.45
C ALA A 353 -8.44 21.46 -9.56
N PHE A 354 -7.47 20.79 -8.95
CA PHE A 354 -7.40 19.34 -8.90
C PHE A 354 -8.60 18.75 -8.16
N VAL A 355 -8.89 19.21 -6.95
CA VAL A 355 -10.00 18.69 -6.14
C VAL A 355 -11.35 18.94 -6.81
N ARG A 356 -11.57 20.13 -7.37
CA ARG A 356 -12.81 20.50 -8.08
C ARG A 356 -13.09 19.57 -9.26
N SER A 357 -12.06 19.06 -9.92
CA SER A 357 -12.22 18.18 -11.09
C SER A 357 -12.93 16.86 -10.78
N PHE A 358 -12.93 16.41 -9.51
CA PHE A 358 -13.55 15.15 -9.09
C PHE A 358 -15.00 15.29 -8.60
N LEU A 359 -15.55 16.51 -8.48
CA LEU A 359 -16.93 16.70 -8.03
C LEU A 359 -17.97 15.93 -8.89
N PRO A 360 -17.84 15.85 -10.22
CA PRO A 360 -18.75 15.02 -11.03
C PRO A 360 -18.67 13.52 -10.67
N GLY A 361 -17.46 12.99 -10.45
CA GLY A 361 -17.23 11.61 -10.04
C GLY A 361 -17.84 11.31 -8.66
N ILE A 362 -17.65 12.21 -7.70
CA ILE A 362 -18.24 12.11 -6.36
C ILE A 362 -19.76 11.99 -6.45
N ARG A 363 -20.40 12.81 -7.28
CA ARG A 363 -21.87 12.75 -7.50
C ARG A 363 -22.32 11.39 -8.00
N THR A 364 -21.63 10.84 -9.01
CA THR A 364 -22.03 9.54 -9.58
C THR A 364 -21.88 8.40 -8.57
N VAL A 365 -20.80 8.40 -7.79
CA VAL A 365 -20.62 7.43 -6.69
C VAL A 365 -21.75 7.56 -5.67
N LEU A 366 -22.02 8.76 -5.17
CA LEU A 366 -23.06 8.97 -4.16
C LEU A 366 -24.45 8.64 -4.67
N SER A 367 -24.78 8.96 -5.94
CA SER A 367 -26.06 8.59 -6.55
C SER A 367 -26.27 7.08 -6.54
N TRP A 368 -25.24 6.30 -6.89
CA TRP A 368 -25.32 4.84 -6.86
C TRP A 368 -25.71 4.28 -5.49
N PHE A 369 -25.20 4.89 -4.40
CA PHE A 369 -25.53 4.47 -3.04
C PHE A 369 -26.89 5.01 -2.60
N THR A 370 -27.20 6.29 -2.84
CA THR A 370 -28.43 6.91 -2.36
C THR A 370 -29.68 6.28 -2.96
N GLU A 371 -29.63 5.82 -4.20
CA GLU A 371 -30.69 5.03 -4.85
C GLU A 371 -30.94 3.67 -4.18
N LYS A 372 -29.98 3.19 -3.41
CA LYS A 372 -30.06 1.92 -2.68
C LYS A 372 -30.42 2.07 -1.20
N ILE A 373 -30.80 3.27 -0.77
CA ILE A 373 -31.40 3.47 0.54
C ILE A 373 -32.82 2.88 0.52
N ASP A 374 -33.09 2.00 1.47
CA ASP A 374 -34.43 1.42 1.63
C ASP A 374 -35.37 2.46 2.28
N PRO A 375 -36.46 2.84 1.63
CA PRO A 375 -37.39 3.84 2.16
C PRO A 375 -38.10 3.42 3.46
N HIS A 376 -38.17 2.11 3.77
CA HIS A 376 -38.82 1.61 4.98
C HIS A 376 -37.88 1.59 6.18
N THR A 377 -36.66 1.19 5.97
CA THR A 377 -35.62 1.13 7.02
C THR A 377 -34.84 2.43 7.13
N GLY A 378 -34.66 3.15 6.02
CA GLY A 378 -33.79 4.31 5.92
C GLY A 378 -32.31 3.98 6.05
N LEU A 379 -31.94 2.68 5.94
CA LEU A 379 -30.57 2.18 5.80
C LEU A 379 -30.34 1.75 4.35
N LEU A 380 -29.10 1.42 4.00
CA LEU A 380 -28.84 0.73 2.74
C LEU A 380 -29.58 -0.60 2.70
N LYS A 381 -30.03 -1.00 1.51
CA LYS A 381 -30.63 -2.33 1.28
C LYS A 381 -29.59 -3.41 1.54
N ASN A 382 -30.06 -4.61 1.94
CA ASN A 382 -29.22 -5.81 1.92
C ASN A 382 -28.89 -6.23 0.49
N GLY A 383 -27.87 -7.10 0.35
CA GLY A 383 -27.49 -7.65 -0.94
C GLY A 383 -27.05 -6.59 -1.95
N LEU A 384 -26.31 -5.57 -1.51
CA LEU A 384 -25.69 -4.63 -2.45
C LEU A 384 -24.88 -5.41 -3.50
N PRO A 385 -24.98 -5.04 -4.80
CA PRO A 385 -24.18 -5.66 -5.84
C PRO A 385 -22.70 -5.67 -5.53
N HIS A 386 -21.97 -6.62 -6.10
CA HIS A 386 -20.52 -6.76 -5.99
C HIS A 386 -20.03 -7.25 -4.61
N TRP A 387 -18.74 -7.11 -4.34
CA TRP A 387 -18.12 -7.59 -3.12
C TRP A 387 -18.10 -6.50 -2.04
N ASN A 388 -18.97 -6.62 -1.03
CA ASN A 388 -19.13 -5.62 0.02
C ASN A 388 -18.12 -5.80 1.17
N PHE A 389 -16.84 -5.89 0.82
CA PHE A 389 -15.75 -6.05 1.77
C PHE A 389 -15.69 -4.87 2.75
N THR A 390 -15.48 -5.17 4.01
CA THR A 390 -15.28 -4.20 5.08
C THR A 390 -13.95 -4.38 5.80
N ASP A 391 -13.64 -5.59 6.29
CA ASP A 391 -12.39 -5.93 6.99
C ASP A 391 -12.23 -7.46 7.07
N TRP A 392 -11.02 -7.98 7.14
CA TRP A 392 -10.73 -9.40 7.35
C TRP A 392 -11.02 -9.90 8.77
N ALA A 393 -12.12 -9.43 9.37
CA ALA A 393 -12.54 -9.88 10.68
C ALA A 393 -12.84 -11.40 10.67
N THR A 394 -12.29 -12.13 11.63
CA THR A 394 -12.26 -13.60 11.65
C THR A 394 -13.64 -14.25 11.56
N SER A 395 -14.68 -13.57 12.09
CA SER A 395 -16.06 -14.08 12.07
C SER A 395 -16.84 -13.74 10.80
N TRP A 396 -16.25 -12.98 9.87
CA TRP A 396 -16.95 -12.50 8.67
C TRP A 396 -16.54 -13.29 7.42
N GLU A 397 -17.51 -13.88 6.75
CA GLU A 397 -17.26 -14.57 5.49
C GLU A 397 -16.76 -13.57 4.45
N ARG A 398 -15.59 -13.85 3.89
CA ARG A 398 -14.93 -13.00 2.87
C ARG A 398 -14.79 -11.53 3.29
N GLY A 399 -14.72 -11.25 4.59
CA GLY A 399 -14.58 -9.89 5.10
C GLY A 399 -15.82 -8.99 4.91
N ILE A 400 -16.99 -9.57 4.67
CA ILE A 400 -18.25 -8.84 4.45
C ILE A 400 -18.93 -8.59 5.79
N ALA A 401 -19.29 -7.32 6.05
CA ALA A 401 -20.04 -6.96 7.25
C ALA A 401 -21.42 -7.64 7.28
N PRO A 402 -21.91 -8.09 8.46
CA PRO A 402 -23.18 -8.78 8.57
C PRO A 402 -24.37 -7.93 8.12
N GLU A 403 -25.35 -8.60 7.52
CA GLU A 403 -26.64 -8.06 7.10
C GLU A 403 -27.74 -9.13 7.22
N SER A 404 -28.99 -8.77 7.03
CA SER A 404 -30.13 -9.70 7.03
C SER A 404 -31.01 -9.51 5.81
N ASP A 405 -31.95 -10.44 5.56
CA ASP A 405 -32.90 -10.34 4.45
C ASP A 405 -33.77 -9.07 4.49
N SER A 406 -33.91 -8.46 5.66
CA SER A 406 -34.75 -7.27 5.88
C SER A 406 -33.97 -5.98 6.06
N SER A 407 -32.65 -6.02 6.16
CA SER A 407 -31.81 -4.86 6.44
C SER A 407 -30.38 -5.07 6.00
N GLY A 408 -29.82 -4.12 5.26
CA GLY A 408 -28.40 -4.05 4.98
C GLY A 408 -27.57 -3.71 6.21
N SER A 409 -26.26 -3.75 6.05
CA SER A 409 -25.28 -3.49 7.11
C SER A 409 -25.36 -2.05 7.63
N ALA A 410 -25.41 -1.89 8.95
CA ALA A 410 -25.30 -0.58 9.61
C ALA A 410 -23.91 0.03 9.40
N ILE A 411 -22.86 -0.81 9.28
CA ILE A 411 -21.48 -0.37 9.04
C ILE A 411 -21.41 0.32 7.68
N THR A 412 -21.84 -0.35 6.60
CA THR A 412 -21.80 0.23 5.24
C THR A 412 -22.69 1.47 5.12
N THR A 413 -23.83 1.48 5.84
CA THR A 413 -24.71 2.65 5.92
C THR A 413 -24.01 3.85 6.57
N LEU A 414 -23.23 3.63 7.63
CA LEU A 414 -22.45 4.70 8.29
C LEU A 414 -21.22 5.11 7.47
N GLN A 415 -20.60 4.20 6.69
CA GLN A 415 -19.57 4.56 5.73
C GLN A 415 -20.10 5.51 4.65
N LEU A 416 -21.32 5.26 4.16
CA LEU A 416 -22.00 6.19 3.25
C LEU A 416 -22.25 7.54 3.93
N ALA A 417 -22.71 7.55 5.18
CA ALA A 417 -22.94 8.79 5.92
C ALA A 417 -21.64 9.62 6.06
N ALA A 418 -20.51 8.97 6.34
CA ALA A 418 -19.21 9.63 6.41
C ALA A 418 -18.80 10.25 5.07
N ALA A 419 -18.95 9.49 3.97
CA ALA A 419 -18.61 9.99 2.63
C ALA A 419 -19.52 11.14 2.17
N LEU A 420 -20.80 11.13 2.61
CA LEU A 420 -21.72 12.24 2.36
C LEU A 420 -21.32 13.50 3.13
N ASP A 421 -20.80 13.37 4.36
CA ASP A 421 -20.29 14.51 5.12
C ASP A 421 -19.05 15.10 4.43
N ASP A 422 -18.08 14.26 4.04
CA ASP A 422 -16.88 14.68 3.30
C ASP A 422 -17.27 15.39 1.99
N ALA A 423 -18.23 14.82 1.25
CA ALA A 423 -18.72 15.42 0.01
C ALA A 423 -19.47 16.74 0.26
N ALA A 424 -20.25 16.85 1.34
CA ALA A 424 -20.95 18.09 1.69
C ALA A 424 -19.96 19.23 1.97
N ASP A 425 -18.81 18.93 2.61
CA ASP A 425 -17.75 19.92 2.84
C ASP A 425 -17.12 20.38 1.52
N LEU A 426 -16.80 19.44 0.63
CA LEU A 426 -16.26 19.74 -0.70
C LEU A 426 -17.27 20.56 -1.53
N MET A 427 -18.54 20.18 -1.56
CA MET A 427 -19.58 20.91 -2.30
C MET A 427 -19.76 22.34 -1.77
N ARG A 428 -19.70 22.53 -0.44
CA ARG A 428 -19.78 23.85 0.20
C ARG A 428 -18.58 24.73 -0.21
N ARG A 429 -17.40 24.15 -0.22
CA ARG A 429 -16.15 24.84 -0.62
C ARG A 429 -16.21 25.36 -2.05
N TYR A 430 -16.82 24.59 -2.96
CA TYR A 430 -16.82 24.88 -4.40
C TYR A 430 -18.14 25.46 -4.91
N ASP A 431 -18.84 26.24 -4.07
CA ASP A 431 -20.07 26.98 -4.42
C ASP A 431 -21.23 26.11 -4.92
N ARG A 432 -21.43 24.96 -4.27
CA ARG A 432 -22.55 24.04 -4.50
C ARG A 432 -23.42 23.87 -3.25
N PRO A 433 -23.98 24.97 -2.68
CA PRO A 433 -24.66 24.93 -1.39
C PRO A 433 -25.91 24.07 -1.38
N ALA A 434 -26.61 23.92 -2.51
CA ALA A 434 -27.79 23.06 -2.60
C ALA A 434 -27.42 21.58 -2.43
N GLU A 435 -26.40 21.12 -3.14
CA GLU A 435 -25.89 19.74 -3.06
C GLU A 435 -25.28 19.47 -1.67
N ALA A 436 -24.53 20.43 -1.12
CA ALA A 436 -23.99 20.33 0.23
C ALA A 436 -25.10 20.14 1.28
N LYS A 437 -26.22 20.87 1.15
CA LYS A 437 -27.38 20.75 2.03
C LYS A 437 -28.08 19.39 1.86
N GLU A 438 -28.22 18.93 0.63
CA GLU A 438 -28.82 17.63 0.32
C GLU A 438 -28.02 16.48 0.94
N TYR A 439 -26.69 16.44 0.71
CA TYR A 439 -25.82 15.40 1.24
C TYR A 439 -25.79 15.40 2.77
N ALA A 440 -25.72 16.57 3.38
CA ALA A 440 -25.79 16.69 4.84
C ALA A 440 -27.15 16.19 5.39
N ALA A 441 -28.25 16.44 4.69
CA ALA A 441 -29.56 15.96 5.11
C ALA A 441 -29.70 14.43 4.99
N ILE A 442 -29.19 13.84 3.91
CA ILE A 442 -29.16 12.37 3.72
C ILE A 442 -28.30 11.73 4.81
N SER A 443 -27.08 12.24 5.04
CA SER A 443 -26.17 11.77 6.09
C SER A 443 -26.85 11.81 7.47
N ALA A 444 -27.46 12.92 7.83
CA ALA A 444 -28.18 13.06 9.10
C ALA A 444 -29.33 12.04 9.24
N GLY A 445 -30.04 11.77 8.14
CA GLY A 445 -31.11 10.75 8.10
C GLY A 445 -30.57 9.34 8.34
N LEU A 446 -29.46 8.96 7.67
CA LEU A 446 -28.81 7.65 7.83
C LEU A 446 -28.33 7.45 9.28
N LYS A 447 -27.61 8.43 9.84
CA LYS A 447 -27.12 8.39 11.22
C LYS A 447 -28.25 8.21 12.23
N LYS A 448 -29.33 9.00 12.08
CA LYS A 448 -30.52 8.90 12.92
C LYS A 448 -31.15 7.51 12.84
N ASN A 449 -31.38 7.00 11.61
CA ASN A 449 -32.03 5.72 11.41
C ASN A 449 -31.17 4.54 11.94
N VAL A 450 -29.84 4.57 11.75
CA VAL A 450 -28.95 3.58 12.34
C VAL A 450 -29.03 3.61 13.86
N TYR A 451 -28.96 4.80 14.48
CA TYR A 451 -29.07 4.90 15.94
C TYR A 451 -30.42 4.40 16.46
N GLU A 452 -31.52 4.86 15.89
CA GLU A 452 -32.89 4.50 16.35
C GLU A 452 -33.20 3.01 16.18
N LYS A 453 -32.66 2.36 15.14
CA LYS A 453 -33.02 0.98 14.77
C LYS A 453 -32.01 -0.07 15.18
N CYS A 454 -30.71 0.30 15.32
CA CYS A 454 -29.64 -0.62 15.68
C CYS A 454 -29.11 -0.44 17.11
N TRP A 455 -29.50 0.63 17.83
CA TRP A 455 -29.05 0.84 19.21
C TRP A 455 -29.67 -0.17 20.17
N ASP A 456 -28.80 -0.86 20.91
CA ASP A 456 -29.23 -1.71 22.04
C ASP A 456 -28.94 -1.03 23.38
N ALA A 457 -29.96 -0.48 24.01
CA ALA A 457 -29.79 0.20 25.27
C ALA A 457 -29.32 -0.73 26.41
N SER A 458 -29.60 -2.04 26.33
CA SER A 458 -29.20 -3.00 27.35
C SER A 458 -27.71 -3.29 27.29
N LYS A 459 -27.10 -3.20 26.09
CA LYS A 459 -25.68 -3.37 25.85
C LYS A 459 -24.93 -2.03 25.79
N GLY A 460 -25.65 -0.92 25.48
CA GLY A 460 -25.03 0.37 25.18
C GLY A 460 -24.14 0.32 23.95
N LEU A 461 -24.54 -0.38 22.91
CA LEU A 461 -23.82 -0.60 21.66
C LEU A 461 -24.78 -0.58 20.45
N LEU A 462 -24.23 -0.27 19.28
CA LEU A 462 -24.89 -0.51 18.01
C LEU A 462 -24.75 -1.98 17.59
N ARG A 463 -25.84 -2.54 17.06
CA ARG A 463 -25.87 -3.85 16.39
C ARG A 463 -25.37 -3.73 14.95
N ASP A 464 -24.83 -4.80 14.38
CA ASP A 464 -24.30 -4.79 13.01
C ASP A 464 -25.36 -4.54 11.92
N TYR A 465 -26.64 -4.86 12.22
CA TYR A 465 -27.81 -4.57 11.40
C TYR A 465 -29.08 -4.54 12.27
N ILE A 466 -30.24 -4.18 11.72
CA ILE A 466 -31.52 -4.12 12.47
C ILE A 466 -31.88 -5.49 13.01
N GLY A 467 -31.97 -5.61 14.34
CA GLY A 467 -32.28 -6.87 15.00
C GLY A 467 -31.13 -7.89 15.08
N SER A 468 -29.93 -7.51 14.67
CA SER A 468 -28.76 -8.39 14.75
C SER A 468 -28.52 -8.94 16.16
N PRO A 469 -28.15 -10.22 16.29
CA PRO A 469 -27.64 -10.76 17.54
C PRO A 469 -26.16 -10.43 17.77
N THR A 470 -25.45 -9.91 16.74
CA THR A 470 -24.02 -9.64 16.75
C THR A 470 -23.69 -8.16 16.90
N TYR A 471 -22.51 -7.92 17.46
CA TYR A 471 -21.94 -6.60 17.68
C TYR A 471 -20.48 -6.64 17.27
N SER A 472 -20.02 -5.60 16.56
CA SER A 472 -18.64 -5.46 16.16
C SER A 472 -18.03 -4.16 16.68
N GLN A 473 -16.71 -4.13 16.78
CA GLN A 473 -15.99 -2.87 16.94
C GLN A 473 -16.32 -1.91 15.78
N HIS A 474 -16.40 -2.43 14.55
CA HIS A 474 -16.56 -1.67 13.30
C HIS A 474 -17.79 -0.76 13.29
N VAL A 475 -18.98 -1.30 13.58
CA VAL A 475 -20.20 -0.48 13.59
C VAL A 475 -20.15 0.61 14.65
N ASN A 476 -19.59 0.30 15.81
CA ASN A 476 -19.48 1.25 16.91
C ASN A 476 -18.42 2.31 16.68
N ILE A 477 -17.28 1.95 16.05
CA ILE A 477 -16.28 2.90 15.54
C ILE A 477 -16.94 3.87 14.57
N MET A 478 -17.65 3.37 13.56
CA MET A 478 -18.32 4.24 12.59
C MET A 478 -19.42 5.08 13.24
N GLY A 479 -20.13 4.53 14.21
CA GLY A 479 -21.13 5.26 15.01
C GLY A 479 -20.53 6.43 15.78
N ILE A 480 -19.33 6.27 16.34
CA ILE A 480 -18.57 7.35 17.00
C ILE A 480 -18.08 8.36 15.95
N LEU A 481 -17.42 7.89 14.89
CA LEU A 481 -16.79 8.77 13.90
C LEU A 481 -17.80 9.67 13.19
N THR A 482 -18.97 9.16 12.89
CA THR A 482 -20.05 9.89 12.20
C THR A 482 -20.97 10.68 13.11
N ASP A 483 -20.82 10.61 14.44
CA ASP A 483 -21.76 11.16 15.41
C ASP A 483 -23.19 10.54 15.35
N ALA A 484 -23.33 9.34 14.79
CA ALA A 484 -24.56 8.58 14.90
C ALA A 484 -24.83 8.19 16.36
N ILE A 485 -23.81 7.86 17.13
CA ILE A 485 -23.89 7.71 18.59
C ILE A 485 -23.81 9.11 19.22
N PRO A 486 -24.75 9.50 20.10
CA PRO A 486 -24.71 10.79 20.77
C PRO A 486 -23.40 11.03 21.55
N HIS A 487 -22.86 12.24 21.50
CA HIS A 487 -21.57 12.59 22.13
C HIS A 487 -21.42 12.14 23.58
N LYS A 488 -22.51 12.25 24.37
CA LYS A 488 -22.53 11.85 25.78
C LYS A 488 -22.25 10.36 26.00
N ASP A 489 -22.51 9.52 25.00
CA ASP A 489 -22.42 8.06 25.07
C ASP A 489 -21.14 7.53 24.40
N GLN A 490 -20.51 8.33 23.50
CA GLN A 490 -19.38 7.89 22.65
C GLN A 490 -18.21 7.33 23.45
N ARG A 491 -17.81 7.99 24.55
CA ARG A 491 -16.69 7.54 25.39
C ARG A 491 -16.98 6.19 26.04
N ALA A 492 -18.16 6.02 26.61
CA ALA A 492 -18.56 4.76 27.24
C ALA A 492 -18.65 3.61 26.21
N VAL A 493 -19.12 3.92 24.98
CA VAL A 493 -19.13 2.96 23.87
C VAL A 493 -17.69 2.57 23.51
N PHE A 494 -16.78 3.55 23.37
CA PHE A 494 -15.39 3.25 23.04
C PHE A 494 -14.73 2.37 24.10
N GLU A 495 -14.85 2.73 25.38
CA GLU A 495 -14.27 1.95 26.48
C GLU A 495 -14.80 0.50 26.49
N ARG A 496 -16.06 0.29 26.11
CA ARG A 496 -16.65 -1.04 26.00
C ARG A 496 -16.11 -1.83 24.82
N ILE A 497 -16.06 -1.24 23.62
CA ILE A 497 -15.58 -1.95 22.44
C ILE A 497 -14.08 -2.27 22.52
N ASP A 498 -13.31 -1.48 23.25
CA ASP A 498 -11.89 -1.68 23.50
C ASP A 498 -11.62 -2.82 24.50
N SER A 499 -12.51 -3.00 25.47
CA SER A 499 -12.33 -3.98 26.56
C SER A 499 -13.06 -5.31 26.37
N ASP A 500 -14.03 -5.41 25.45
CA ASP A 500 -14.85 -6.61 25.28
C ASP A 500 -14.34 -7.50 24.13
N PRO A 501 -13.62 -8.60 24.42
CA PRO A 501 -13.10 -9.50 23.39
C PRO A 501 -14.17 -10.38 22.74
N SER A 502 -15.41 -10.37 23.24
CA SER A 502 -16.53 -11.14 22.64
C SER A 502 -17.11 -10.47 21.39
N LEU A 503 -16.82 -9.19 21.18
CA LEU A 503 -17.21 -8.46 19.98
C LEU A 503 -16.34 -8.90 18.79
N THR A 504 -16.89 -8.80 17.58
CA THR A 504 -16.04 -8.93 16.38
C THR A 504 -14.97 -7.84 16.38
N GLN A 505 -13.70 -8.28 16.44
CA GLN A 505 -12.55 -7.40 16.55
C GLN A 505 -12.07 -6.90 15.19
N THR A 506 -11.52 -5.67 15.17
CA THR A 506 -10.88 -5.09 13.98
C THR A 506 -9.53 -5.76 13.70
N THR A 507 -9.21 -5.94 12.39
CA THR A 507 -7.85 -6.24 11.96
C THR A 507 -7.00 -4.97 11.86
N PHE A 508 -5.74 -5.08 11.41
CA PHE A 508 -4.84 -3.93 11.26
C PHE A 508 -5.43 -2.83 10.38
N TYR A 509 -6.16 -3.21 9.32
CA TYR A 509 -6.82 -2.25 8.43
C TYR A 509 -7.79 -1.33 9.18
N TYR A 510 -8.71 -1.90 9.92
CA TYR A 510 -9.75 -1.10 10.59
C TYR A 510 -9.28 -0.46 11.90
N LYS A 511 -8.11 -0.89 12.45
CA LYS A 511 -7.47 -0.19 13.58
C LYS A 511 -7.14 1.26 13.27
N PHE A 512 -6.89 1.60 12.00
CA PHE A 512 -6.77 2.99 11.56
C PHE A 512 -8.00 3.84 11.94
N TYR A 513 -9.19 3.31 11.77
CA TYR A 513 -10.44 3.98 12.16
C TYR A 513 -10.69 3.91 13.67
N LEU A 514 -10.28 2.83 14.32
CA LEU A 514 -10.33 2.68 15.79
C LEU A 514 -9.52 3.80 16.47
N ILE A 515 -8.31 4.10 15.98
CA ILE A 515 -7.48 5.17 16.58
C ILE A 515 -8.10 6.55 16.37
N ARG A 516 -8.77 6.80 15.26
CA ARG A 516 -9.53 8.04 15.07
C ARG A 516 -10.71 8.15 16.05
N ALA A 517 -11.40 7.06 16.31
CA ALA A 517 -12.45 7.03 17.33
C ALA A 517 -11.87 7.24 18.73
N LEU A 518 -10.75 6.61 19.07
CA LEU A 518 -10.01 6.83 20.32
C LEU A 518 -9.70 8.32 20.55
N LYS A 519 -9.18 8.97 19.51
CA LYS A 519 -8.85 10.40 19.52
C LYS A 519 -10.10 11.26 19.70
N LYS A 520 -11.16 10.97 18.96
CA LYS A 520 -12.43 11.70 19.00
C LYS A 520 -13.08 11.70 20.39
N VAL A 521 -12.98 10.58 21.13
CA VAL A 521 -13.54 10.46 22.49
C VAL A 521 -12.60 10.97 23.59
N GLY A 522 -11.46 11.58 23.24
CA GLY A 522 -10.51 12.17 24.20
C GLY A 522 -9.68 11.14 24.97
N LEU A 523 -9.38 9.99 24.36
CA LEU A 523 -8.58 8.91 24.95
C LEU A 523 -7.24 8.70 24.21
N ALA A 524 -6.82 9.64 23.38
CA ALA A 524 -5.66 9.50 22.51
C ALA A 524 -4.33 9.23 23.25
N ASP A 525 -4.20 9.61 24.52
CA ASP A 525 -3.05 9.27 25.35
C ASP A 525 -2.83 7.75 25.55
N ARG A 526 -3.85 6.92 25.26
CA ARG A 526 -3.74 5.47 25.31
C ARG A 526 -3.19 4.85 24.01
N TYR A 527 -2.96 5.64 22.97
CA TYR A 527 -2.57 5.12 21.66
C TYR A 527 -1.33 4.23 21.70
N THR A 528 -0.26 4.66 22.36
CA THR A 528 0.99 3.88 22.43
C THR A 528 0.83 2.52 23.12
N GLU A 529 -0.16 2.39 24.01
CA GLU A 529 -0.50 1.13 24.68
C GLU A 529 -1.19 0.13 23.73
N MET A 530 -1.82 0.63 22.65
CA MET A 530 -2.52 -0.18 21.67
C MET A 530 -1.59 -0.75 20.58
N LEU A 531 -0.30 -0.41 20.58
CA LEU A 531 0.67 -0.86 19.59
C LEU A 531 1.22 -2.28 19.83
N GLY A 532 0.76 -2.97 20.88
CA GLY A 532 1.17 -4.35 21.17
C GLY A 532 1.13 -5.32 19.98
N PRO A 533 0.06 -5.34 19.15
CA PRO A 533 0.02 -6.21 17.97
C PRO A 533 1.12 -5.94 16.92
N TRP A 534 1.57 -4.69 16.77
CA TRP A 534 2.70 -4.34 15.90
C TRP A 534 4.03 -4.80 16.49
N GLN A 535 4.21 -4.65 17.80
CA GLN A 535 5.38 -5.18 18.50
C GLN A 535 5.48 -6.69 18.36
N GLN A 536 4.36 -7.42 18.49
CA GLN A 536 4.32 -8.87 18.30
C GLN A 536 4.82 -9.32 16.92
N MET A 537 4.48 -8.58 15.84
CA MET A 537 5.01 -8.87 14.50
C MET A 537 6.54 -8.75 14.46
N ILE A 538 7.10 -7.72 15.09
CA ILE A 538 8.55 -7.53 15.18
C ILE A 538 9.20 -8.65 16.00
N ASP A 539 8.60 -9.03 17.12
CA ASP A 539 9.11 -10.07 18.03
C ASP A 539 9.20 -11.45 17.36
N ILE A 540 8.30 -11.77 16.44
CA ILE A 540 8.36 -12.99 15.62
C ILE A 540 9.16 -12.83 14.34
N GLY A 541 9.97 -11.78 14.26
CA GLY A 541 10.97 -11.57 13.20
C GLY A 541 10.47 -11.01 11.89
N LEU A 542 9.25 -10.45 11.84
CA LEU A 542 8.83 -9.68 10.67
C LEU A 542 9.67 -8.40 10.56
N THR A 543 10.01 -8.06 9.34
CA THR A 543 10.73 -6.82 9.00
C THR A 543 9.85 -5.82 8.27
N THR A 544 8.60 -6.20 8.05
CA THR A 544 7.48 -5.43 7.48
C THR A 544 6.21 -5.78 8.27
N PHE A 545 5.16 -4.99 8.12
CA PHE A 545 3.88 -5.27 8.79
C PHE A 545 2.95 -6.08 7.88
N ALA A 546 2.39 -7.13 8.47
CA ALA A 546 1.56 -8.10 7.79
C ALA A 546 0.14 -7.59 7.51
N GLU A 547 -0.56 -8.27 6.60
CA GLU A 547 -1.95 -7.99 6.21
C GLU A 547 -2.93 -8.10 7.38
N THR A 548 -2.83 -9.21 8.10
CA THR A 548 -3.72 -9.58 9.20
C THR A 548 -2.90 -10.11 10.38
N PRO A 549 -3.47 -10.23 11.58
CA PRO A 549 -2.87 -11.03 12.64
C PRO A 549 -2.58 -12.47 12.18
N GLU A 550 -1.60 -13.11 12.81
CA GLU A 550 -1.26 -14.52 12.50
C GLU A 550 -2.46 -15.48 12.66
N PRO A 551 -2.59 -16.48 11.77
CA PRO A 551 -1.77 -16.73 10.59
C PRO A 551 -2.06 -15.75 9.46
N THR A 552 -1.02 -15.15 8.88
CA THR A 552 -1.15 -14.17 7.80
C THR A 552 -0.67 -14.72 6.46
N ARG A 553 -1.33 -14.32 5.36
CA ARG A 553 -0.89 -14.61 4.00
C ARG A 553 0.31 -13.74 3.63
N SER A 554 0.16 -12.44 3.71
CA SER A 554 1.17 -11.46 3.31
C SER A 554 1.93 -10.90 4.52
N ASP A 555 3.26 -10.94 4.48
CA ASP A 555 4.12 -10.34 5.50
C ASP A 555 4.38 -8.84 5.27
N CYS A 556 3.87 -8.28 4.16
CA CYS A 556 4.04 -6.86 3.83
C CYS A 556 2.75 -6.29 3.26
N HIS A 557 2.03 -5.47 4.04
CA HIS A 557 0.76 -4.88 3.64
C HIS A 557 0.63 -3.46 4.21
N ALA A 558 0.61 -2.47 3.33
CA ALA A 558 0.84 -1.08 3.76
C ALA A 558 -0.30 -0.47 4.58
N TRP A 559 -1.53 -1.00 4.55
CA TRP A 559 -2.58 -0.53 5.47
C TRP A 559 -2.20 -0.73 6.95
N SER A 560 -1.32 -1.71 7.24
CA SER A 560 -0.81 -1.95 8.59
C SER A 560 0.28 -0.96 9.03
N SER A 561 0.73 -0.07 8.12
CA SER A 561 1.73 0.96 8.43
C SER A 561 1.13 2.25 9.00
N SER A 562 -0.15 2.24 9.38
CA SER A 562 -0.82 3.40 9.99
C SER A 562 -0.08 4.03 11.18
N PRO A 563 0.74 3.32 11.98
CA PRO A 563 1.55 3.96 13.01
C PRO A 563 2.47 5.07 12.50
N ASN A 564 2.97 5.01 11.26
CA ASN A 564 3.79 6.08 10.68
C ASN A 564 3.02 7.40 10.49
N TYR A 565 1.71 7.34 10.34
CA TYR A 565 0.85 8.51 10.38
C TYR A 565 0.51 8.90 11.82
N ASP A 566 0.07 7.93 12.65
CA ASP A 566 -0.50 8.24 13.96
C ASP A 566 0.55 8.66 15.00
N LEU A 567 1.81 8.24 14.89
CA LEU A 567 2.89 8.74 15.77
C LEU A 567 3.09 10.25 15.57
N LEU A 568 2.88 10.77 14.37
CA LEU A 568 2.97 12.20 14.09
C LEU A 568 1.63 12.93 14.29
N ALA A 569 0.53 12.36 13.80
CA ALA A 569 -0.78 13.00 13.85
C ALA A 569 -1.48 12.88 15.21
N THR A 570 -1.15 11.83 15.99
CA THR A 570 -1.77 11.57 17.30
C THR A 570 -0.80 11.82 18.44
N VAL A 571 0.39 11.19 18.45
CA VAL A 571 1.35 11.37 19.57
C VAL A 571 1.96 12.75 19.56
N CYS A 572 2.50 13.23 18.43
CA CYS A 572 2.95 14.61 18.28
C CYS A 572 1.78 15.60 18.10
N GLY A 573 0.61 15.10 17.68
CA GLY A 573 -0.64 15.84 17.57
C GLY A 573 -0.70 16.83 16.43
N VAL A 574 0.10 16.68 15.38
CA VAL A 574 0.19 17.63 14.26
C VAL A 574 -0.85 17.30 13.20
N GLU A 575 -1.84 18.16 13.00
CA GLU A 575 -2.90 17.98 12.01
C GLU A 575 -3.27 19.28 11.30
N PRO A 576 -3.77 19.22 10.05
CA PRO A 576 -4.35 20.39 9.41
C PRO A 576 -5.60 20.86 10.18
N ALA A 577 -5.64 22.15 10.52
CA ALA A 577 -6.80 22.79 11.15
C ALA A 577 -7.75 23.43 10.13
N SER A 578 -7.29 23.62 8.90
CA SER A 578 -8.08 24.14 7.80
C SER A 578 -7.60 23.58 6.46
N PRO A 579 -8.47 23.60 5.43
CA PRO A 579 -8.12 23.09 4.11
C PRO A 579 -6.81 23.66 3.56
N GLY A 580 -6.09 22.82 2.81
CA GLY A 580 -4.78 23.16 2.25
C GLY A 580 -3.66 23.18 3.26
N PHE A 581 -3.91 22.69 4.49
CA PHE A 581 -3.01 22.83 5.65
C PHE A 581 -2.67 24.33 5.92
N ALA A 582 -3.62 25.22 5.60
CA ALA A 582 -3.39 26.65 5.72
C ALA A 582 -3.19 27.11 7.16
N THR A 583 -3.72 26.34 8.12
CA THR A 583 -3.44 26.48 9.56
C THR A 583 -3.23 25.09 10.18
N VAL A 584 -2.43 25.05 11.25
CA VAL A 584 -2.12 23.80 11.96
C VAL A 584 -2.77 23.77 13.35
N ARG A 585 -3.23 22.59 13.74
CA ARG A 585 -3.55 22.28 15.13
C ARG A 585 -2.50 21.31 15.67
N ILE A 586 -1.87 21.64 16.76
CA ILE A 586 -0.92 20.77 17.47
C ILE A 586 -1.50 20.44 18.83
N ALA A 587 -1.96 19.22 18.97
CA ALA A 587 -2.57 18.70 20.20
C ALA A 587 -1.90 17.36 20.55
N PRO A 588 -0.72 17.38 21.21
CA PRO A 588 0.05 16.17 21.48
C PRO A 588 -0.64 15.27 22.49
N HIS A 589 -0.49 13.97 22.28
CA HIS A 589 -0.96 12.91 23.18
C HIS A 589 0.17 11.94 23.48
N PRO A 590 1.18 12.34 24.28
CA PRO A 590 2.37 11.53 24.55
C PRO A 590 2.08 10.31 25.42
N GLY A 591 0.91 10.20 26.05
CA GLY A 591 0.61 9.09 26.94
C GLY A 591 1.63 8.95 28.07
N ARG A 592 2.31 7.81 28.16
CA ARG A 592 3.36 7.56 29.15
C ARG A 592 4.76 8.09 28.77
N LEU A 593 4.93 8.56 27.55
CA LEU A 593 6.22 9.04 27.08
C LEU A 593 6.63 10.33 27.81
N LYS A 594 7.90 10.42 28.15
CA LYS A 594 8.51 11.60 28.78
C LYS A 594 9.11 12.57 27.77
N GLN A 595 9.46 12.06 26.59
CA GLN A 595 10.01 12.85 25.51
C GLN A 595 9.42 12.40 24.19
N ILE A 596 9.02 13.36 23.36
CA ILE A 596 8.62 13.14 21.97
C ILE A 596 9.26 14.19 21.10
N LYS A 597 9.69 13.75 19.91
CA LYS A 597 10.15 14.66 18.86
C LYS A 597 9.59 14.18 17.53
N GLY A 598 9.00 15.08 16.78
CA GLY A 598 8.41 14.81 15.48
C GLY A 598 8.70 15.88 14.47
N VAL A 599 8.91 15.47 13.24
CA VAL A 599 8.98 16.36 12.07
C VAL A 599 7.88 15.98 11.11
N VAL A 600 7.04 16.92 10.71
CA VAL A 600 5.96 16.71 9.74
C VAL A 600 6.18 17.61 8.52
N PRO A 601 6.35 17.04 7.33
CA PRO A 601 6.45 17.79 6.09
C PRO A 601 5.20 18.64 5.83
N HIS A 602 5.39 19.90 5.54
CA HIS A 602 4.35 20.82 5.15
C HIS A 602 4.72 21.49 3.81
N PRO A 603 3.77 21.95 2.96
CA PRO A 603 4.08 22.63 1.70
C PRO A 603 5.01 23.84 1.80
N GLN A 604 5.03 24.54 2.95
CA GLN A 604 5.89 25.69 3.19
C GLN A 604 7.23 25.36 3.90
N GLY A 605 7.50 24.09 4.21
CA GLY A 605 8.67 23.63 4.98
C GLY A 605 8.27 22.55 5.99
N ASP A 606 9.07 22.33 7.02
CA ASP A 606 8.79 21.27 8.01
C ASP A 606 8.24 21.87 9.31
N ILE A 607 7.20 21.22 9.87
CA ILE A 607 6.71 21.51 11.22
C ILE A 607 7.50 20.61 12.18
N THR A 608 8.15 21.22 13.17
CA THR A 608 8.91 20.50 14.17
C THR A 608 8.26 20.62 15.54
N VAL A 609 8.12 19.48 16.23
CA VAL A 609 7.59 19.39 17.59
C VAL A 609 8.63 18.68 18.44
N GLU A 610 9.12 19.31 19.50
CA GLU A 610 10.08 18.74 20.45
C GLU A 610 9.60 19.05 21.87
N LEU A 611 9.08 18.04 22.56
CA LEU A 611 8.38 18.18 23.82
C LEU A 611 8.90 17.22 24.88
N GLN A 612 8.97 17.72 26.11
CA GLN A 612 9.28 16.97 27.32
C GLN A 612 8.10 17.06 28.29
N ARG A 613 7.75 15.92 28.88
CA ARG A 613 6.65 15.80 29.83
C ARG A 613 7.15 15.47 31.23
N ASP A 614 6.72 16.23 32.21
CA ASP A 614 6.89 15.94 33.63
C ASP A 614 5.52 16.05 34.32
N GLY A 615 4.91 14.88 34.60
CA GLY A 615 3.53 14.81 35.08
C GLY A 615 2.54 15.45 34.10
N ASP A 616 1.84 16.48 34.55
CA ASP A 616 0.89 17.27 33.75
C ASP A 616 1.53 18.47 33.04
N ILE A 617 2.82 18.71 33.27
CA ILE A 617 3.57 19.79 32.65
C ILE A 617 4.17 19.30 31.36
N LEU A 618 3.89 20.04 30.29
CA LEU A 618 4.52 19.85 28.99
C LEU A 618 5.36 21.07 28.66
N SER A 619 6.63 20.87 28.34
CA SER A 619 7.58 21.92 27.98
C SER A 619 8.30 21.56 26.69
N GLY A 620 8.83 22.53 25.98
CA GLY A 620 9.59 22.29 24.76
C GLY A 620 9.40 23.36 23.69
N GLN A 621 9.58 22.96 22.44
CA GLN A 621 9.55 23.88 21.30
C GLN A 621 8.67 23.33 20.18
N VAL A 622 8.00 24.25 19.50
CA VAL A 622 7.30 24.01 18.24
C VAL A 622 7.81 25.03 17.24
N ALA A 623 8.30 24.57 16.10
CA ALA A 623 8.70 25.43 15.00
C ALA A 623 7.74 25.25 13.82
N LEU A 624 7.20 26.34 13.31
CA LEU A 624 6.34 26.39 12.13
C LEU A 624 7.09 26.98 10.94
N PRO A 625 6.89 26.44 9.72
CA PRO A 625 7.56 26.97 8.53
C PRO A 625 6.84 28.19 7.96
N GLY A 626 7.61 29.12 7.39
CA GLY A 626 7.10 30.25 6.62
C GLY A 626 6.16 31.15 7.41
N GLN A 627 4.95 31.31 6.91
CA GLN A 627 3.89 32.12 7.56
C GLN A 627 2.76 31.22 8.12
N LEU A 628 3.03 29.94 8.30
CA LEU A 628 2.05 29.03 8.89
C LEU A 628 1.72 29.46 10.31
N THR A 629 0.42 29.53 10.61
CA THR A 629 -0.09 29.83 11.96
C THR A 629 -0.93 28.68 12.46
N GLY A 630 -1.17 28.64 13.77
CA GLY A 630 -2.00 27.58 14.32
C GLY A 630 -2.27 27.68 15.80
N ASP A 631 -2.75 26.57 16.34
CA ASP A 631 -3.07 26.42 17.74
C ASP A 631 -2.30 25.27 18.36
N PHE A 632 -1.63 25.53 19.48
CA PHE A 632 -1.13 24.49 20.37
C PHE A 632 -2.14 24.25 21.50
N VAL A 633 -2.57 23.02 21.67
CA VAL A 633 -3.63 22.65 22.63
C VAL A 633 -3.07 21.62 23.62
N TRP A 634 -3.09 21.95 24.90
CA TRP A 634 -2.69 21.05 25.98
C TRP A 634 -3.57 21.24 27.22
N ASN A 635 -4.10 20.15 27.79
CA ASN A 635 -4.94 20.15 28.99
C ASN A 635 -6.05 21.23 28.94
N GLY A 636 -6.75 21.33 27.79
CA GLY A 636 -7.85 22.28 27.58
C GLY A 636 -7.41 23.75 27.40
N LYS A 637 -6.12 24.04 27.44
CA LYS A 637 -5.58 25.39 27.17
C LYS A 637 -5.11 25.47 25.72
N THR A 638 -5.35 26.62 25.10
CA THR A 638 -4.92 26.91 23.72
C THR A 638 -3.93 28.06 23.72
N VAL A 639 -2.81 27.87 23.01
CA VAL A 639 -1.80 28.90 22.76
C VAL A 639 -1.71 29.12 21.26
N LYS A 640 -1.76 30.37 20.81
CA LYS A 640 -1.58 30.72 19.40
C LYS A 640 -0.12 30.58 19.01
N LEU A 641 0.11 29.94 17.83
CA LEU A 641 1.41 29.81 17.20
C LEU A 641 1.48 30.74 15.98
N HIS A 642 2.60 31.41 15.84
CA HIS A 642 2.84 32.42 14.78
C HIS A 642 4.19 32.19 14.11
#